data_fdb7d328f4e6d637c95b90452acf9831
#
_entry.id   fdb7d328f4e6d637c95b90452acf9831
#
_cell.length_a   1.000
_cell.length_b   1.000
_cell.length_c   1.000
_cell.angle_alpha   90.00
_cell.angle_beta   90.00
_cell.angle_gamma   90.00
#
_symmetry.space_group_name_H-M   'P 1'
#
loop_
_entity.id
_entity.type
_entity.pdbx_description
1 polymer ?
#
loop_
_entity_poly.entity_id
_entity_poly.type
_entity_poly.pdbx_seq_one_letter_code
_entity_poly.pdbx_strand_id
1 'polypeptide(L)'
;MSNSDAMNSEIRFLEEVEEKLKTRITEINALFLEGEKQIESMHDYYWENYTEMDEYGYENYDNQQALLGEVNANNERLMKKQRLKKMIDSPYFGRVDFLFEGEEESESFYIGIGNFAPKAGMTPLIYDWRAPVSGLFYDYDRGQASYEAPGGTIEGEITSKWQYKIKKGKMVYSFESDTKIDDEILKQELGSNGDVQLKNIVRTIQKEQNEIIRNVKDKVLVIQGAAGSGKTSVALHRIAYLLYHDRKNLKASDILILSPNSVFADYISHILPELGEENIQEMSFDLFAYRELKGIVSDCEDRYDYLEKLIHFPEMGIRESYLKKQSAGFVGEMEGFLAVLEDQLMDFKPVKIRTLEKTEEELIHLFYFKFQDIPILARMDAVMEYLVDEYETLYNRNLPEDEVEEIREKFNRMYVTRDIYKIYNWFLEDSGYETLAKIPYENRKLQYEDVFPVLYLKYRMLGGTRHKHIKHLVIDEMQDYSYLQYVVLSQLFSCRMTILGDRAQTLDSQMQDVLTFLPKIFGRTIRKIIMNKSYRNTIEIAEYAAKFTGEKDLEYLERHGKPVTEKTFDSDEELLNELIREADAGMDKYETAAVLTETMDEAYTMTRMLSNRGLPVNCIDRDSSTFEKGVTVTTFYMAKGLEFDQVFGVFPKKENPMTGQAKYICATRALHELYMYERA
;
A
#
# COMPACT_ATOMS: atom_id res chain seq x y z
N MET A 1 -3.57 45.75 -16.69
CA MET A 1 -4.73 45.77 -15.77
C MET A 1 -4.21 46.05 -14.37
N SER A 2 -4.95 46.82 -13.56
CA SER A 2 -4.52 46.99 -12.16
C SER A 2 -4.71 45.69 -11.38
N ASN A 3 -3.93 45.45 -10.31
CA ASN A 3 -4.10 44.22 -9.47
C ASN A 3 -5.55 44.07 -8.97
N SER A 4 -6.26 45.18 -8.80
CA SER A 4 -7.68 45.21 -8.39
C SER A 4 -8.64 44.71 -9.49
N ASP A 5 -8.33 44.98 -10.75
CA ASP A 5 -9.19 44.54 -11.88
C ASP A 5 -9.00 43.05 -12.14
N ALA A 6 -7.80 42.53 -12.03
CA ALA A 6 -7.53 41.10 -12.16
C ALA A 6 -8.21 40.30 -11.04
N MET A 7 -8.12 40.77 -9.78
CA MET A 7 -8.80 40.14 -8.65
C MET A 7 -10.33 40.10 -8.81
N ASN A 8 -10.93 41.18 -9.32
CA ASN A 8 -12.37 41.24 -9.55
C ASN A 8 -12.82 40.27 -10.66
N SER A 9 -11.98 40.06 -11.68
CA SER A 9 -12.30 39.10 -12.74
C SER A 9 -12.25 37.65 -12.22
N GLU A 10 -11.32 37.33 -11.37
CA GLU A 10 -11.19 36.01 -10.74
C GLU A 10 -12.35 35.69 -9.78
N ILE A 11 -12.80 36.68 -9.01
CA ILE A 11 -13.98 36.53 -8.14
C ILE A 11 -15.23 36.26 -8.96
N ARG A 12 -15.43 36.98 -10.07
CA ARG A 12 -16.57 36.75 -10.99
C ARG A 12 -16.53 35.35 -11.61
N PHE A 13 -15.38 34.91 -12.02
CA PHE A 13 -15.21 33.55 -12.55
C PHE A 13 -15.54 32.49 -11.50
N LEU A 14 -15.09 32.69 -10.26
CA LEU A 14 -15.41 31.79 -9.14
C LEU A 14 -16.94 31.72 -8.91
N GLU A 15 -17.63 32.86 -8.88
CA GLU A 15 -19.08 32.93 -8.72
C GLU A 15 -19.84 32.21 -9.89
N GLU A 16 -19.37 32.42 -11.13
CA GLU A 16 -19.90 31.73 -12.29
C GLU A 16 -19.76 30.22 -12.22
N VAL A 17 -18.57 29.75 -11.83
CA VAL A 17 -18.28 28.30 -11.66
C VAL A 17 -19.14 27.71 -10.56
N GLU A 18 -19.29 28.42 -9.43
CA GLU A 18 -20.11 27.98 -8.30
C GLU A 18 -21.58 27.85 -8.67
N GLU A 19 -22.15 28.80 -9.40
CA GLU A 19 -23.51 28.74 -9.89
C GLU A 19 -23.74 27.55 -10.82
N LYS A 20 -22.83 27.34 -11.78
CA LYS A 20 -22.91 26.21 -12.71
C LYS A 20 -22.73 24.84 -11.98
N LEU A 21 -21.88 24.76 -10.97
CA LEU A 21 -21.75 23.57 -10.14
C LEU A 21 -23.05 23.26 -9.38
N LYS A 22 -23.67 24.26 -8.75
CA LYS A 22 -24.94 24.11 -8.02
C LYS A 22 -26.07 23.64 -8.97
N THR A 23 -26.15 24.23 -10.16
CA THR A 23 -27.09 23.81 -11.18
C THR A 23 -26.89 22.35 -11.57
N ARG A 24 -25.65 21.95 -11.83
CA ARG A 24 -25.30 20.57 -12.20
C ARG A 24 -25.59 19.55 -11.10
N ILE A 25 -25.34 19.91 -9.85
CA ILE A 25 -25.68 19.06 -8.69
C ILE A 25 -27.20 18.86 -8.60
N THR A 26 -27.99 19.91 -8.85
CA THR A 26 -29.46 19.83 -8.84
C THR A 26 -29.97 18.89 -9.94
N GLU A 27 -29.41 18.99 -11.15
CA GLU A 27 -29.74 18.08 -12.27
C GLU A 27 -29.41 16.62 -11.92
N ILE A 28 -28.19 16.36 -11.43
CA ILE A 28 -27.74 15.00 -11.05
C ILE A 28 -28.59 14.45 -9.89
N ASN A 29 -28.97 15.31 -8.94
CA ASN A 29 -29.84 14.89 -7.84
C ASN A 29 -31.22 14.46 -8.33
N ALA A 30 -31.81 15.18 -9.32
CA ALA A 30 -33.06 14.78 -9.92
C ALA A 30 -32.95 13.41 -10.62
N LEU A 31 -31.87 13.20 -11.40
CA LEU A 31 -31.61 11.92 -12.07
C LEU A 31 -31.32 10.77 -11.06
N PHE A 32 -30.70 11.07 -9.95
CA PHE A 32 -30.43 10.09 -8.87
C PHE A 32 -31.77 9.64 -8.25
N LEU A 33 -32.64 10.57 -7.89
CA LEU A 33 -33.96 10.26 -7.31
C LEU A 33 -34.87 9.52 -8.28
N GLU A 34 -34.76 9.82 -9.59
CA GLU A 34 -35.48 9.07 -10.62
C GLU A 34 -34.95 7.63 -10.72
N GLY A 35 -33.62 7.46 -10.70
CA GLY A 35 -32.99 6.14 -10.68
C GLY A 35 -33.36 5.30 -9.45
N GLU A 36 -33.46 5.90 -8.25
CA GLU A 36 -33.94 5.20 -7.06
C GLU A 36 -35.35 4.64 -7.27
N LYS A 37 -36.26 5.43 -7.82
CA LYS A 37 -37.63 4.98 -8.13
C LYS A 37 -37.69 3.89 -9.20
N GLN A 38 -36.80 3.96 -10.19
CA GLN A 38 -36.69 2.91 -11.22
C GLN A 38 -36.18 1.60 -10.61
N ILE A 39 -35.16 1.65 -9.76
CA ILE A 39 -34.61 0.49 -9.06
C ILE A 39 -35.69 -0.15 -8.17
N GLU A 40 -36.46 0.66 -7.42
CA GLU A 40 -37.54 0.18 -6.57
C GLU A 40 -38.65 -0.49 -7.43
N SER A 41 -39.07 0.15 -8.50
CA SER A 41 -40.07 -0.42 -9.43
C SER A 41 -39.61 -1.71 -10.11
N MET A 42 -38.34 -1.79 -10.52
CA MET A 42 -37.73 -3.01 -11.11
C MET A 42 -37.63 -4.12 -10.10
N HIS A 43 -37.27 -3.80 -8.85
CA HIS A 43 -37.19 -4.74 -7.75
C HIS A 43 -38.59 -5.30 -7.42
N ASP A 44 -39.61 -4.46 -7.31
CA ASP A 44 -41.00 -4.89 -7.05
C ASP A 44 -41.52 -5.75 -8.20
N TYR A 45 -41.30 -5.34 -9.45
CA TYR A 45 -41.68 -6.13 -10.63
C TYR A 45 -41.01 -7.53 -10.61
N TYR A 46 -39.74 -7.63 -10.25
CA TYR A 46 -39.02 -8.86 -10.15
C TYR A 46 -39.67 -9.82 -9.13
N TRP A 47 -40.02 -9.31 -7.94
CA TRP A 47 -40.60 -10.14 -6.87
C TRP A 47 -42.08 -10.47 -7.12
N GLU A 48 -42.84 -9.61 -7.73
CA GLU A 48 -44.24 -9.88 -8.08
C GLU A 48 -44.36 -11.00 -9.14
N ASN A 49 -43.39 -11.12 -10.04
CA ASN A 49 -43.39 -12.09 -11.14
C ASN A 49 -42.39 -13.23 -10.94
N TYR A 50 -41.77 -13.38 -9.77
CA TYR A 50 -40.68 -14.33 -9.51
C TYR A 50 -41.05 -15.77 -9.86
N THR A 51 -42.25 -16.23 -9.54
CA THR A 51 -42.72 -17.60 -9.82
C THR A 51 -43.01 -17.89 -11.29
N GLU A 52 -43.37 -16.85 -12.07
CA GLU A 52 -43.63 -16.99 -13.51
C GLU A 52 -42.31 -16.94 -14.30
N MET A 53 -41.35 -16.14 -13.86
CA MET A 53 -40.04 -16.03 -14.49
C MET A 53 -39.15 -17.27 -14.34
N ASP A 54 -39.39 -18.09 -13.32
CA ASP A 54 -38.59 -19.30 -13.05
C ASP A 54 -38.89 -20.42 -14.08
N GLU A 55 -40.06 -20.38 -14.74
CA GLU A 55 -40.40 -21.32 -15.85
C GLU A 55 -39.59 -21.05 -17.14
N TYR A 56 -39.05 -19.85 -17.32
CA TYR A 56 -38.35 -19.43 -18.55
C TYR A 56 -36.97 -18.82 -18.28
N GLY A 57 -36.19 -19.32 -17.37
CA GLY A 57 -34.85 -18.96 -16.89
C GLY A 57 -34.03 -17.81 -17.55
N TYR A 58 -34.33 -17.45 -18.79
CA TYR A 58 -33.68 -16.34 -19.51
C TYR A 58 -34.23 -14.97 -19.10
N GLU A 59 -35.54 -14.81 -18.89
CA GLU A 59 -36.13 -13.55 -18.49
C GLU A 59 -35.69 -13.09 -17.09
N ASN A 60 -35.46 -14.05 -16.20
CA ASN A 60 -34.94 -13.77 -14.85
C ASN A 60 -33.52 -13.19 -14.92
N TYR A 61 -32.65 -13.77 -15.76
CA TYR A 61 -31.28 -13.29 -15.95
C TYR A 61 -31.23 -11.86 -16.54
N ASP A 62 -32.03 -11.60 -17.58
CA ASP A 62 -32.07 -10.29 -18.25
C ASP A 62 -32.59 -9.20 -17.30
N ASN A 63 -33.63 -9.48 -16.51
CA ASN A 63 -34.16 -8.54 -15.52
C ASN A 63 -33.16 -8.27 -14.39
N GLN A 64 -32.43 -9.28 -13.90
CA GLN A 64 -31.35 -9.07 -12.93
C GLN A 64 -30.22 -8.23 -13.51
N GLN A 65 -29.81 -8.45 -14.75
CA GLN A 65 -28.78 -7.66 -15.43
C GLN A 65 -29.23 -6.19 -15.62
N ALA A 66 -30.49 -5.98 -15.99
CA ALA A 66 -31.07 -4.64 -16.14
C ALA A 66 -31.11 -3.90 -14.78
N LEU A 67 -31.57 -4.56 -13.74
CA LEU A 67 -31.59 -4.02 -12.36
C LEU A 67 -30.17 -3.67 -11.89
N LEU A 68 -29.20 -4.58 -12.06
CA LEU A 68 -27.80 -4.34 -11.71
C LEU A 68 -27.21 -3.17 -12.52
N GLY A 69 -27.56 -3.06 -13.79
CA GLY A 69 -27.17 -1.94 -14.65
C GLY A 69 -27.66 -0.60 -14.12
N GLU A 70 -28.93 -0.49 -13.70
CA GLU A 70 -29.49 0.75 -13.15
C GLU A 70 -28.93 1.06 -11.76
N VAL A 71 -28.71 0.05 -10.91
CA VAL A 71 -28.03 0.22 -9.60
C VAL A 71 -26.63 0.80 -9.81
N ASN A 72 -25.86 0.26 -10.75
CA ASN A 72 -24.52 0.77 -11.06
C ASN A 72 -24.57 2.20 -11.61
N ALA A 73 -25.48 2.51 -12.53
CA ALA A 73 -25.66 3.85 -13.05
C ALA A 73 -26.05 4.86 -11.95
N ASN A 74 -26.89 4.44 -11.01
CA ASN A 74 -27.30 5.31 -9.91
C ASN A 74 -26.18 5.53 -8.88
N ASN A 75 -25.37 4.52 -8.63
CA ASN A 75 -24.15 4.66 -7.83
C ASN A 75 -23.16 5.65 -8.50
N GLU A 76 -22.96 5.58 -9.81
CA GLU A 76 -22.13 6.55 -10.53
C GLU A 76 -22.69 7.98 -10.42
N ARG A 77 -24.03 8.16 -10.48
CA ARG A 77 -24.68 9.47 -10.26
C ARG A 77 -24.40 9.98 -8.84
N LEU A 78 -24.48 9.12 -7.83
CA LEU A 78 -24.18 9.45 -6.43
C LEU A 78 -22.73 9.89 -6.26
N MET A 79 -21.78 9.11 -6.77
CA MET A 79 -20.35 9.45 -6.72
C MET A 79 -20.06 10.78 -7.40
N LYS A 80 -20.64 11.02 -8.58
CA LYS A 80 -20.51 12.28 -9.30
C LYS A 80 -21.08 13.46 -8.53
N LYS A 81 -22.24 13.29 -7.89
CA LYS A 81 -22.85 14.30 -7.01
C LYS A 81 -21.96 14.65 -5.83
N GLN A 82 -21.38 13.63 -5.16
CA GLN A 82 -20.47 13.84 -4.03
C GLN A 82 -19.22 14.59 -4.47
N ARG A 83 -18.62 14.23 -5.62
CA ARG A 83 -17.47 14.91 -6.19
C ARG A 83 -17.74 16.37 -6.49
N LEU A 84 -18.88 16.69 -7.14
CA LEU A 84 -19.27 18.07 -7.43
C LEU A 84 -19.54 18.88 -6.15
N LYS A 85 -20.10 18.26 -5.09
CA LYS A 85 -20.25 18.91 -3.78
C LYS A 85 -18.91 19.30 -3.17
N LYS A 86 -17.89 18.43 -3.23
CA LYS A 86 -16.52 18.76 -2.79
C LYS A 86 -15.94 19.91 -3.62
N MET A 87 -16.20 19.93 -4.93
CA MET A 87 -15.71 20.99 -5.81
C MET A 87 -16.32 22.37 -5.47
N ILE A 88 -17.53 22.47 -4.94
CA ILE A 88 -18.12 23.76 -4.51
C ILE A 88 -17.26 24.44 -3.45
N ASP A 89 -16.71 23.66 -2.51
CA ASP A 89 -15.91 24.22 -1.42
C ASP A 89 -14.60 24.84 -1.94
N SER A 90 -13.95 24.20 -2.92
CA SER A 90 -12.73 24.68 -3.58
C SER A 90 -12.65 24.18 -5.02
N PRO A 91 -13.27 24.89 -5.98
CA PRO A 91 -13.42 24.40 -7.34
C PRO A 91 -12.07 24.21 -8.06
N TYR A 92 -11.15 25.14 -7.87
CA TYR A 92 -9.82 25.12 -8.45
C TYR A 92 -8.80 25.74 -7.48
N PHE A 93 -7.54 25.43 -7.71
CA PHE A 93 -6.42 25.90 -6.88
C PHE A 93 -5.27 26.47 -7.71
N GLY A 94 -5.29 26.29 -9.02
CA GLY A 94 -4.28 26.79 -9.93
C GLY A 94 -4.87 27.23 -11.27
N ARG A 95 -4.16 28.12 -11.97
CA ARG A 95 -4.40 28.50 -13.36
C ARG A 95 -3.09 28.62 -14.09
N VAL A 96 -3.06 28.16 -15.33
CA VAL A 96 -1.96 28.37 -16.27
C VAL A 96 -2.56 29.01 -17.51
N ASP A 97 -1.99 30.14 -17.93
CA ASP A 97 -2.27 30.76 -19.21
C ASP A 97 -1.21 30.30 -20.19
N PHE A 98 -1.61 29.55 -21.20
CA PHE A 98 -0.73 28.88 -22.15
C PHE A 98 -0.96 29.39 -23.56
N LEU A 99 0.10 29.88 -24.19
CA LEU A 99 0.11 30.32 -25.57
C LEU A 99 0.63 29.16 -26.44
N PHE A 100 -0.26 28.56 -27.23
CA PHE A 100 0.11 27.49 -28.15
C PHE A 100 1.06 28.00 -29.23
N GLU A 101 1.94 27.13 -29.70
CA GLU A 101 2.83 27.47 -30.81
C GLU A 101 2.02 27.83 -32.06
N GLY A 102 2.22 29.07 -32.57
CA GLY A 102 1.52 29.60 -33.73
C GLY A 102 0.21 30.35 -33.46
N GLU A 103 -0.24 30.45 -32.20
CA GLU A 103 -1.39 31.25 -31.81
C GLU A 103 -0.96 32.64 -31.28
N GLU A 104 -1.87 33.61 -31.32
CA GLU A 104 -1.61 34.96 -30.84
C GLU A 104 -2.19 35.22 -29.43
N GLU A 105 -3.14 34.42 -29.00
CA GLU A 105 -3.84 34.56 -27.70
C GLU A 105 -3.59 33.34 -26.82
N SER A 106 -3.37 33.58 -25.52
CA SER A 106 -3.22 32.51 -24.54
C SER A 106 -4.58 31.97 -24.08
N GLU A 107 -4.66 30.67 -23.91
CA GLU A 107 -5.81 29.98 -23.30
C GLU A 107 -5.57 29.75 -21.81
N SER A 108 -6.61 29.96 -20.98
CA SER A 108 -6.54 29.80 -19.52
C SER A 108 -7.04 28.43 -19.11
N PHE A 109 -6.19 27.66 -18.40
CA PHE A 109 -6.51 26.35 -17.85
C PHE A 109 -6.61 26.41 -16.33
N TYR A 110 -7.84 26.37 -15.80
CA TYR A 110 -8.07 26.28 -14.36
C TYR A 110 -7.98 24.83 -13.89
N ILE A 111 -7.18 24.60 -12.85
CA ILE A 111 -6.83 23.26 -12.38
C ILE A 111 -7.45 23.03 -11.01
N GLY A 112 -8.17 21.92 -10.87
CA GLY A 112 -8.87 21.54 -9.65
C GLY A 112 -8.79 20.03 -9.37
N ILE A 113 -9.52 19.60 -8.35
CA ILE A 113 -9.56 18.18 -7.93
C ILE A 113 -10.31 17.27 -8.91
N GLY A 114 -10.96 17.83 -9.92
CA GLY A 114 -11.68 17.07 -10.94
C GLY A 114 -12.10 17.92 -12.13
N ASN A 115 -12.41 17.27 -13.25
CA ASN A 115 -12.96 17.94 -14.42
C ASN A 115 -14.39 18.45 -14.17
N PHE A 116 -14.65 19.68 -14.59
CA PHE A 116 -15.99 20.24 -14.63
C PHE A 116 -16.26 20.93 -15.96
N ALA A 117 -17.25 20.42 -16.68
CA ALA A 117 -17.85 21.07 -17.83
C ALA A 117 -19.34 21.34 -17.56
N PRO A 118 -19.89 22.49 -17.98
CA PRO A 118 -21.31 22.83 -17.77
C PRO A 118 -22.28 21.80 -18.36
N LYS A 119 -21.94 21.28 -19.53
CA LYS A 119 -22.68 20.21 -20.23
C LYS A 119 -21.72 19.17 -20.78
N ALA A 120 -22.19 17.94 -20.97
CA ALA A 120 -21.42 16.88 -21.61
C ALA A 120 -21.00 17.31 -23.04
N GLY A 121 -19.70 17.09 -23.35
CA GLY A 121 -19.11 17.44 -24.66
C GLY A 121 -18.67 18.90 -24.82
N MET A 122 -18.87 19.76 -23.82
CA MET A 122 -18.30 21.11 -23.82
C MET A 122 -16.87 21.10 -23.23
N THR A 123 -16.08 22.11 -23.60
CA THR A 123 -14.78 22.38 -23.02
C THR A 123 -14.89 22.52 -21.50
N PRO A 124 -14.06 21.84 -20.73
CA PRO A 124 -14.07 21.98 -19.29
C PRO A 124 -13.76 23.41 -18.84
N LEU A 125 -14.48 23.91 -17.85
CA LEU A 125 -14.13 25.14 -17.14
C LEU A 125 -13.02 24.87 -16.11
N ILE A 126 -12.99 23.66 -15.58
CA ILE A 126 -11.97 23.21 -14.62
C ILE A 126 -11.43 21.87 -15.11
N TYR A 127 -10.12 21.78 -15.16
CA TYR A 127 -9.38 20.58 -15.55
C TYR A 127 -8.96 19.80 -14.30
N ASP A 128 -9.11 18.49 -14.37
CA ASP A 128 -8.59 17.59 -13.33
C ASP A 128 -7.06 17.73 -13.24
N TRP A 129 -6.52 17.76 -12.03
CA TRP A 129 -5.08 17.85 -11.79
C TRP A 129 -4.28 16.70 -12.46
N ARG A 130 -4.95 15.58 -12.74
CA ARG A 130 -4.39 14.42 -13.44
C ARG A 130 -4.38 14.57 -14.96
N ALA A 131 -5.12 15.53 -15.52
CA ALA A 131 -5.17 15.75 -16.97
C ALA A 131 -3.78 16.08 -17.52
N PRO A 132 -3.48 15.73 -18.78
CA PRO A 132 -2.19 16.03 -19.41
C PRO A 132 -1.81 17.51 -19.32
N VAL A 133 -2.72 18.41 -19.67
CA VAL A 133 -2.51 19.87 -19.62
C VAL A 133 -2.17 20.38 -18.21
N SER A 134 -2.68 19.72 -17.17
CA SER A 134 -2.37 20.09 -15.79
C SER A 134 -0.92 19.86 -15.41
N GLY A 135 -0.15 19.07 -16.19
CA GLY A 135 1.30 18.94 -16.05
C GLY A 135 2.03 20.27 -16.18
N LEU A 136 1.53 21.19 -17.01
CA LEU A 136 2.10 22.54 -17.16
C LEU A 136 2.23 23.28 -15.82
N PHE A 137 1.25 23.08 -14.92
CA PHE A 137 1.25 23.71 -13.61
C PHE A 137 2.35 23.18 -12.68
N TYR A 138 2.67 21.90 -12.75
CA TYR A 138 3.60 21.24 -11.83
C TYR A 138 5.04 21.18 -12.32
N ASP A 139 5.25 21.05 -13.63
CA ASP A 139 6.55 20.71 -14.21
C ASP A 139 7.35 21.93 -14.67
N TYR A 140 6.66 23.04 -14.97
CA TYR A 140 7.26 24.20 -15.61
C TYR A 140 7.10 25.48 -14.79
N ASP A 141 8.12 26.33 -14.88
CA ASP A 141 8.03 27.73 -14.52
C ASP A 141 7.41 28.52 -15.70
N ARG A 142 7.31 29.85 -15.62
CA ARG A 142 6.91 30.69 -16.73
C ARG A 142 7.91 30.57 -17.89
N GLY A 143 7.42 30.52 -19.14
CA GLY A 143 8.22 30.38 -20.36
C GLY A 143 7.88 29.12 -21.16
N GLN A 144 8.83 28.65 -21.96
CA GLN A 144 8.63 27.50 -22.85
C GLN A 144 8.25 26.23 -22.09
N ALA A 145 7.18 25.58 -22.54
CA ALA A 145 6.64 24.40 -21.90
C ALA A 145 5.95 23.48 -22.93
N SER A 146 5.77 22.21 -22.57
CA SER A 146 5.06 21.25 -23.40
C SER A 146 4.32 20.21 -22.54
N TYR A 147 3.32 19.56 -23.12
CA TYR A 147 2.65 18.43 -22.47
C TYR A 147 2.22 17.37 -23.48
N GLU A 148 2.13 16.11 -23.04
CA GLU A 148 1.75 14.97 -23.86
C GLU A 148 0.21 14.85 -23.89
N ALA A 149 -0.39 15.17 -25.04
CA ALA A 149 -1.82 14.94 -25.29
C ALA A 149 -2.02 13.59 -26.03
N PRO A 150 -3.25 13.05 -26.08
CA PRO A 150 -3.52 11.83 -26.85
C PRO A 150 -3.17 11.93 -28.36
N GLY A 151 -3.09 13.14 -28.90
CA GLY A 151 -2.71 13.41 -30.29
C GLY A 151 -1.21 13.66 -30.51
N GLY A 152 -0.40 13.66 -29.47
CA GLY A 152 1.04 13.95 -29.52
C GLY A 152 1.45 15.05 -28.55
N THR A 153 2.74 15.41 -28.59
CA THR A 153 3.30 16.50 -27.78
C THR A 153 2.79 17.86 -28.28
N ILE A 154 2.31 18.66 -27.37
CA ILE A 154 1.85 20.04 -27.63
C ILE A 154 2.87 21.00 -27.00
N GLU A 155 3.43 21.89 -27.81
CA GLU A 155 4.43 22.88 -27.43
C GLU A 155 3.85 24.28 -27.38
N GLY A 156 4.43 25.15 -26.54
CA GLY A 156 4.00 26.54 -26.40
C GLY A 156 4.72 27.24 -25.25
N GLU A 157 4.13 28.33 -24.78
CA GLU A 157 4.70 29.15 -23.72
C GLU A 157 3.69 29.41 -22.61
N ILE A 158 4.12 29.24 -21.35
CA ILE A 158 3.35 29.67 -20.18
C ILE A 158 3.55 31.18 -20.02
N THR A 159 2.52 31.95 -20.27
CA THR A 159 2.52 33.40 -20.20
C THR A 159 2.25 33.90 -18.79
N SER A 160 1.40 33.21 -18.04
CA SER A 160 1.16 33.51 -16.63
C SER A 160 0.75 32.25 -15.86
N LYS A 161 0.95 32.28 -14.56
CA LYS A 161 0.65 31.18 -13.66
C LYS A 161 0.15 31.70 -12.33
N TRP A 162 -1.00 31.19 -11.89
CA TRP A 162 -1.70 31.69 -10.71
C TRP A 162 -1.96 30.57 -9.71
N GLN A 163 -1.88 30.90 -8.43
CA GLN A 163 -2.26 30.03 -7.33
C GLN A 163 -3.40 30.66 -6.52
N TYR A 164 -4.35 29.80 -6.11
CA TYR A 164 -5.55 30.22 -5.41
C TYR A 164 -5.74 29.41 -4.14
N LYS A 165 -6.17 30.05 -3.05
CA LYS A 165 -6.74 29.41 -1.89
C LYS A 165 -8.21 29.80 -1.79
N ILE A 166 -9.07 28.83 -2.06
CA ILE A 166 -10.52 28.95 -1.97
C ILE A 166 -10.96 28.06 -0.80
N LYS A 167 -11.78 28.59 0.10
CA LYS A 167 -12.33 27.86 1.23
C LYS A 167 -13.80 28.20 1.40
N LYS A 168 -14.67 27.20 1.45
CA LYS A 168 -16.14 27.37 1.50
C LYS A 168 -16.68 28.27 0.41
N GLY A 169 -16.21 28.08 -0.84
CA GLY A 169 -16.59 28.87 -2.00
C GLY A 169 -16.09 30.33 -1.99
N LYS A 170 -15.22 30.73 -1.06
CA LYS A 170 -14.69 32.10 -0.97
C LYS A 170 -13.21 32.12 -1.26
N MET A 171 -12.80 33.08 -2.10
CA MET A 171 -11.39 33.35 -2.36
C MET A 171 -10.74 33.90 -1.09
N VAL A 172 -9.76 33.15 -0.54
CA VAL A 172 -8.96 33.58 0.61
C VAL A 172 -7.79 34.40 0.15
N TYR A 173 -7.07 33.90 -0.87
CA TYR A 173 -6.03 34.65 -1.57
C TYR A 173 -5.90 34.17 -3.02
N SER A 174 -5.33 35.03 -3.86
CA SER A 174 -4.81 34.72 -5.19
C SER A 174 -3.53 35.48 -5.42
N PHE A 175 -2.57 34.88 -6.07
CA PHE A 175 -1.36 35.57 -6.49
C PHE A 175 -0.79 34.93 -7.75
N GLU A 176 -0.13 35.77 -8.56
CA GLU A 176 0.63 35.34 -9.72
C GLU A 176 1.99 34.84 -9.26
N SER A 177 2.37 33.66 -9.70
CA SER A 177 3.64 33.01 -9.36
C SER A 177 4.48 32.86 -10.61
N ASP A 178 5.67 33.43 -10.61
CA ASP A 178 6.65 33.26 -11.70
C ASP A 178 7.44 31.95 -11.59
N THR A 179 7.40 31.33 -10.40
CA THR A 179 8.14 30.11 -10.08
C THR A 179 7.18 28.92 -9.90
N LYS A 180 7.77 27.73 -9.74
CA LYS A 180 7.07 26.54 -9.24
C LYS A 180 6.42 26.84 -7.90
N ILE A 181 5.64 25.89 -7.40
CA ILE A 181 4.90 26.04 -6.15
C ILE A 181 5.81 26.64 -5.07
N ASP A 182 5.39 27.79 -4.53
CA ASP A 182 6.16 28.57 -3.57
C ASP A 182 6.29 27.82 -2.23
N ASP A 183 7.50 27.74 -1.68
CA ASP A 183 7.79 27.14 -0.39
C ASP A 183 6.99 27.79 0.76
N GLU A 184 6.62 29.10 0.64
CA GLU A 184 5.79 29.79 1.63
C GLU A 184 4.36 29.21 1.70
N ILE A 185 3.77 28.84 0.56
CA ILE A 185 2.44 28.20 0.53
C ILE A 185 2.52 26.82 1.13
N LEU A 186 3.57 26.07 0.76
CA LEU A 186 3.81 24.76 1.32
C LEU A 186 3.97 24.83 2.86
N LYS A 187 4.72 25.84 3.37
CA LYS A 187 4.84 26.09 4.80
C LYS A 187 3.50 26.43 5.46
N GLN A 188 2.67 27.27 4.82
CA GLN A 188 1.33 27.60 5.34
C GLN A 188 0.37 26.42 5.35
N GLU A 189 0.35 25.60 4.30
CA GLU A 189 -0.48 24.40 4.24
C GLU A 189 -0.03 23.33 5.24
N LEU A 190 1.27 23.15 5.44
CA LEU A 190 1.84 22.23 6.42
C LEU A 190 1.77 22.74 7.86
N GLY A 191 1.80 24.06 8.06
CA GLY A 191 1.75 24.72 9.37
C GLY A 191 0.33 24.95 9.90
N SER A 192 -0.73 24.76 9.08
CA SER A 192 -2.09 24.89 9.55
C SER A 192 -2.48 23.70 10.44
N ASN A 193 -2.86 23.98 11.69
CA ASN A 193 -3.40 23.00 12.62
C ASN A 193 -4.69 22.38 12.05
N GLY A 194 -4.81 21.07 12.13
CA GLY A 194 -6.02 20.34 11.77
C GLY A 194 -5.78 19.31 10.68
N ASP A 195 -6.27 18.12 10.93
CA ASP A 195 -6.20 16.88 10.21
C ASP A 195 -4.84 16.16 10.24
N VAL A 196 -4.77 15.19 11.13
CA VAL A 196 -3.72 14.16 11.25
C VAL A 196 -3.71 13.24 10.03
N GLN A 197 -4.70 13.36 9.17
CA GLN A 197 -4.78 12.63 7.92
C GLN A 197 -3.66 13.08 6.97
N LEU A 198 -3.11 12.13 6.21
CA LEU A 198 -2.20 12.41 5.09
C LEU A 198 -2.79 13.57 4.28
N LYS A 199 -2.15 14.74 4.36
CA LYS A 199 -2.68 15.94 3.68
C LYS A 199 -2.71 15.68 2.18
N ASN A 200 -3.82 16.02 1.56
CA ASN A 200 -3.94 15.99 0.12
C ASN A 200 -2.94 16.98 -0.48
N ILE A 201 -1.87 16.45 -1.10
CA ILE A 201 -0.78 17.25 -1.65
C ILE A 201 -1.07 17.83 -3.05
N VAL A 202 -2.25 17.61 -3.61
CA VAL A 202 -2.57 18.03 -5.00
C VAL A 202 -2.24 19.50 -5.27
N ARG A 203 -2.38 20.36 -4.26
CA ARG A 203 -2.08 21.79 -4.38
C ARG A 203 -0.59 22.13 -4.29
N THR A 204 0.20 21.21 -3.75
CA THR A 204 1.60 21.44 -3.37
C THR A 204 2.56 20.40 -3.95
N ILE A 205 2.11 19.62 -4.97
CA ILE A 205 2.95 18.63 -5.65
C ILE A 205 4.18 19.31 -6.24
N GLN A 206 5.35 18.88 -5.77
CA GLN A 206 6.64 19.35 -6.28
C GLN A 206 6.99 18.62 -7.58
N LYS A 207 7.89 19.19 -8.40
CA LYS A 207 8.31 18.62 -9.68
C LYS A 207 8.78 17.17 -9.56
N GLU A 208 9.62 16.87 -8.57
CA GLU A 208 10.14 15.52 -8.31
C GLU A 208 9.01 14.54 -7.98
N GLN A 209 8.04 14.98 -7.17
CA GLN A 209 6.85 14.20 -6.84
C GLN A 209 5.99 13.98 -8.07
N ASN A 210 5.83 15.00 -8.93
CA ASN A 210 5.05 14.89 -10.17
C ASN A 210 5.67 13.92 -11.16
N GLU A 211 7.01 13.86 -11.27
CA GLU A 211 7.72 12.86 -12.08
C GLU A 211 7.35 11.43 -11.63
N ILE A 212 7.30 11.19 -10.32
CA ILE A 212 6.90 9.90 -9.76
C ILE A 212 5.43 9.61 -10.05
N ILE A 213 4.55 10.56 -9.78
CA ILE A 213 3.09 10.41 -9.93
C ILE A 213 2.72 10.06 -11.36
N ARG A 214 3.30 10.75 -12.35
CA ARG A 214 2.98 10.62 -13.77
C ARG A 214 3.78 9.54 -14.51
N ASN A 215 4.66 8.84 -13.84
CA ASN A 215 5.46 7.78 -14.48
C ASN A 215 4.59 6.56 -14.83
N VAL A 216 4.30 6.34 -16.09
CA VAL A 216 3.56 5.19 -16.62
C VAL A 216 4.44 4.21 -17.39
N LYS A 217 5.73 4.53 -17.61
CA LYS A 217 6.63 3.78 -18.49
C LYS A 217 7.30 2.62 -17.77
N ASP A 218 7.74 2.82 -16.52
CA ASP A 218 8.56 1.86 -15.82
C ASP A 218 7.73 0.70 -15.23
N LYS A 219 8.24 -0.53 -15.36
CA LYS A 219 7.60 -1.72 -14.83
C LYS A 219 7.77 -1.80 -13.30
N VAL A 220 8.96 -1.49 -12.82
CA VAL A 220 9.28 -1.45 -11.39
C VAL A 220 9.88 -0.09 -11.06
N LEU A 221 9.15 0.69 -10.29
CA LEU A 221 9.56 2.00 -9.82
C LEU A 221 9.91 1.91 -8.33
N VAL A 222 11.15 2.24 -7.99
CA VAL A 222 11.64 2.27 -6.60
C VAL A 222 11.82 3.71 -6.17
N ILE A 223 11.14 4.08 -5.08
CA ILE A 223 11.14 5.43 -4.52
C ILE A 223 11.85 5.37 -3.16
N GLN A 224 13.09 5.83 -3.13
CA GLN A 224 13.83 6.05 -1.89
C GLN A 224 13.60 7.48 -1.45
N GLY A 225 13.09 7.69 -0.25
CA GLY A 225 12.89 9.04 0.25
C GLY A 225 13.19 9.14 1.73
N ALA A 226 13.66 10.31 2.16
CA ALA A 226 13.86 10.60 3.57
C ALA A 226 12.55 10.57 4.35
N ALA A 227 12.65 10.46 5.68
CA ALA A 227 11.51 10.68 6.56
C ALA A 227 10.86 12.05 6.26
N GLY A 228 9.53 12.09 6.20
CA GLY A 228 8.81 13.34 5.91
C GLY A 228 8.86 13.83 4.46
N SER A 229 9.44 13.09 3.50
CA SER A 229 9.45 13.49 2.08
C SER A 229 8.09 13.29 1.37
N GLY A 230 7.09 12.72 2.04
CA GLY A 230 5.76 12.51 1.48
C GLY A 230 5.63 11.26 0.61
N LYS A 231 6.50 10.27 0.74
CA LYS A 231 6.52 9.02 -0.06
C LYS A 231 5.14 8.38 -0.21
N THR A 232 4.47 8.14 0.91
CA THR A 232 3.16 7.47 0.93
C THR A 232 2.10 8.33 0.25
N SER A 233 2.08 9.64 0.52
CA SER A 233 1.18 10.57 -0.18
C SER A 233 1.41 10.54 -1.69
N VAL A 234 2.67 10.57 -2.12
CA VAL A 234 3.04 10.50 -3.55
C VAL A 234 2.60 9.17 -4.16
N ALA A 235 2.76 8.04 -3.44
CA ALA A 235 2.31 6.74 -3.93
C ALA A 235 0.78 6.70 -4.12
N LEU A 236 0.00 7.23 -3.19
CA LEU A 236 -1.47 7.29 -3.31
C LEU A 236 -1.92 8.20 -4.45
N HIS A 237 -1.29 9.35 -4.61
CA HIS A 237 -1.57 10.24 -5.76
C HIS A 237 -1.16 9.59 -7.07
N ARG A 238 -0.05 8.82 -7.10
CA ARG A 238 0.33 8.00 -8.25
C ARG A 238 -0.74 6.96 -8.57
N ILE A 239 -1.25 6.26 -7.59
CA ILE A 239 -2.34 5.29 -7.79
C ILE A 239 -3.56 5.98 -8.39
N ALA A 240 -3.99 7.12 -7.83
CA ALA A 240 -5.10 7.89 -8.36
C ALA A 240 -4.84 8.38 -9.80
N TYR A 241 -3.60 8.74 -10.12
CA TYR A 241 -3.21 9.10 -11.48
C TYR A 241 -3.28 7.89 -12.44
N LEU A 242 -2.77 6.73 -12.03
CA LEU A 242 -2.79 5.51 -12.85
C LEU A 242 -4.20 5.04 -13.14
N LEU A 243 -5.10 5.06 -12.13
CA LEU A 243 -6.52 4.74 -12.29
C LEU A 243 -7.22 5.70 -13.26
N TYR A 244 -6.93 7.00 -13.17
CA TYR A 244 -7.45 8.01 -14.09
C TYR A 244 -6.93 7.81 -15.52
N HIS A 245 -5.60 7.59 -15.66
CA HIS A 245 -4.92 7.49 -16.95
C HIS A 245 -5.30 6.21 -17.72
N ASP A 246 -5.36 5.06 -17.03
CA ASP A 246 -5.62 3.74 -17.63
C ASP A 246 -6.99 3.16 -17.21
N ARG A 247 -7.98 4.02 -17.00
CA ARG A 247 -9.33 3.66 -16.51
C ARG A 247 -10.07 2.60 -17.33
N LYS A 248 -9.60 2.31 -18.56
CA LYS A 248 -10.16 1.24 -19.40
C LYS A 248 -9.68 -0.14 -18.98
N ASN A 249 -8.45 -0.25 -18.49
CA ASN A 249 -7.77 -1.51 -18.23
C ASN A 249 -7.41 -1.72 -16.75
N LEU A 250 -7.38 -0.67 -15.94
CA LEU A 250 -7.00 -0.71 -14.53
C LEU A 250 -8.15 -0.25 -13.65
N LYS A 251 -8.56 -1.09 -12.70
CA LYS A 251 -9.57 -0.82 -11.68
C LYS A 251 -8.95 -0.85 -10.28
N ALA A 252 -9.62 -0.29 -9.29
CA ALA A 252 -9.19 -0.35 -7.89
C ALA A 252 -8.98 -1.80 -7.41
N SER A 253 -9.83 -2.74 -7.83
CA SER A 253 -9.71 -4.17 -7.54
C SER A 253 -8.47 -4.86 -8.15
N ASP A 254 -7.83 -4.24 -9.13
CA ASP A 254 -6.62 -4.76 -9.80
C ASP A 254 -5.32 -4.30 -9.09
N ILE A 255 -5.44 -3.53 -8.01
CA ILE A 255 -4.32 -2.97 -7.26
C ILE A 255 -4.28 -3.59 -5.87
N LEU A 256 -3.09 -3.93 -5.43
CA LEU A 256 -2.83 -4.40 -4.06
C LEU A 256 -1.76 -3.52 -3.42
N ILE A 257 -2.02 -3.08 -2.19
CA ILE A 257 -1.05 -2.36 -1.36
C ILE A 257 -0.59 -3.31 -0.24
N LEU A 258 0.72 -3.53 -0.16
CA LEU A 258 1.33 -4.18 0.99
C LEU A 258 1.87 -3.11 1.93
N SER A 259 1.30 -3.03 3.12
CA SER A 259 1.61 -2.05 4.15
C SER A 259 2.10 -2.69 5.45
N PRO A 260 2.72 -1.92 6.36
CA PRO A 260 3.26 -2.49 7.58
C PRO A 260 2.20 -2.95 8.58
N ASN A 261 1.05 -2.27 8.69
CA ASN A 261 0.02 -2.57 9.68
C ASN A 261 -1.40 -2.16 9.23
N SER A 262 -2.42 -2.69 9.91
CA SER A 262 -3.84 -2.47 9.61
C SER A 262 -4.34 -1.06 9.94
N VAL A 263 -3.73 -0.35 10.90
CA VAL A 263 -4.10 1.02 11.25
C VAL A 263 -3.74 1.97 10.10
N PHE A 264 -2.65 1.67 9.40
CA PHE A 264 -2.26 2.39 8.20
C PHE A 264 -3.26 2.18 7.05
N ALA A 265 -3.92 1.02 6.99
CA ALA A 265 -5.00 0.75 6.04
C ALA A 265 -6.19 1.71 6.21
N ASP A 266 -6.64 1.92 7.44
CA ASP A 266 -7.70 2.89 7.77
C ASP A 266 -7.31 4.30 7.32
N TYR A 267 -6.07 4.67 7.59
CA TYR A 267 -5.51 5.96 7.22
C TYR A 267 -5.50 6.20 5.69
N ILE A 268 -5.15 5.18 4.89
CA ILE A 268 -5.19 5.24 3.42
C ILE A 268 -6.62 5.29 2.88
N SER A 269 -7.54 4.58 3.52
CA SER A 269 -8.92 4.43 3.06
C SER A 269 -9.67 5.77 2.91
N HIS A 270 -9.21 6.82 3.57
CA HIS A 270 -9.80 8.15 3.50
C HIS A 270 -9.26 8.99 2.33
N ILE A 271 -8.01 8.76 1.88
CA ILE A 271 -7.38 9.62 0.86
C ILE A 271 -7.87 9.32 -0.56
N LEU A 272 -7.97 8.05 -0.94
CA LEU A 272 -8.38 7.69 -2.28
C LEU A 272 -9.78 8.21 -2.63
N PRO A 273 -10.79 8.12 -1.74
CA PRO A 273 -12.09 8.76 -1.96
C PRO A 273 -12.02 10.30 -2.02
N GLU A 274 -11.05 10.94 -1.34
CA GLU A 274 -10.83 12.39 -1.51
C GLU A 274 -10.29 12.72 -2.90
N LEU A 275 -9.49 11.85 -3.48
CA LEU A 275 -8.98 11.97 -4.85
C LEU A 275 -10.00 11.52 -5.90
N GLY A 276 -11.20 11.07 -5.49
CA GLY A 276 -12.29 10.65 -6.36
C GLY A 276 -12.17 9.22 -6.88
N GLU A 277 -11.40 8.37 -6.18
CA GLU A 277 -11.19 6.97 -6.52
C GLU A 277 -11.85 6.04 -5.48
N GLU A 278 -12.07 4.78 -5.85
CA GLU A 278 -12.55 3.73 -4.94
C GLU A 278 -11.44 3.26 -4.00
N ASN A 279 -11.83 2.66 -2.88
CA ASN A 279 -10.88 2.02 -1.97
C ASN A 279 -10.22 0.82 -2.63
N ILE A 280 -8.93 0.64 -2.32
CA ILE A 280 -8.07 -0.40 -2.86
C ILE A 280 -7.84 -1.45 -1.79
N GLN A 281 -7.63 -2.70 -2.23
CA GLN A 281 -7.28 -3.79 -1.32
C GLN A 281 -5.92 -3.55 -0.70
N GLU A 282 -5.87 -3.62 0.62
CA GLU A 282 -4.65 -3.49 1.41
C GLU A 282 -4.53 -4.64 2.41
N MET A 283 -3.29 -5.06 2.68
CA MET A 283 -2.97 -6.04 3.73
C MET A 283 -1.48 -6.00 4.09
N SER A 284 -1.13 -6.53 5.26
CA SER A 284 0.28 -6.80 5.57
C SER A 284 0.78 -8.05 4.84
N PHE A 285 2.08 -8.08 4.56
CA PHE A 285 2.67 -9.26 3.91
C PHE A 285 2.70 -10.47 4.85
N ASP A 286 2.75 -10.24 6.16
CA ASP A 286 2.66 -11.29 7.16
C ASP A 286 1.26 -11.94 7.16
N LEU A 287 0.18 -11.13 7.11
CA LEU A 287 -1.17 -11.64 6.97
C LEU A 287 -1.37 -12.40 5.64
N PHE A 288 -0.77 -11.91 4.55
CA PHE A 288 -0.76 -12.61 3.28
C PHE A 288 -0.09 -13.98 3.41
N ALA A 289 1.10 -14.04 4.01
CA ALA A 289 1.85 -15.28 4.22
C ALA A 289 1.07 -16.27 5.11
N TYR A 290 0.46 -15.78 6.19
CA TYR A 290 -0.38 -16.61 7.05
C TYR A 290 -1.55 -17.26 6.30
N ARG A 291 -2.27 -16.47 5.48
CA ARG A 291 -3.37 -16.99 4.66
C ARG A 291 -2.91 -18.07 3.68
N GLU A 292 -1.76 -17.85 3.07
CA GLU A 292 -1.18 -18.78 2.11
C GLU A 292 -0.66 -20.07 2.76
N LEU A 293 -0.21 -20.02 4.01
CA LEU A 293 0.31 -21.17 4.76
C LEU A 293 -0.81 -21.98 5.46
N LYS A 294 -2.05 -21.49 5.41
CA LYS A 294 -3.19 -22.22 5.96
C LYS A 294 -3.30 -23.61 5.28
N GLY A 295 -3.40 -24.66 6.11
CA GLY A 295 -3.38 -26.06 5.66
C GLY A 295 -1.99 -26.73 5.74
N ILE A 296 -0.91 -25.97 5.93
CA ILE A 296 0.44 -26.49 6.20
C ILE A 296 0.74 -26.37 7.70
N VAL A 297 0.40 -25.22 8.29
CA VAL A 297 0.52 -24.91 9.71
C VAL A 297 -0.75 -24.28 10.24
N SER A 298 -0.97 -24.38 11.55
CA SER A 298 -2.14 -23.80 12.22
C SER A 298 -1.97 -22.34 12.57
N ASP A 299 -0.72 -21.90 12.80
CA ASP A 299 -0.39 -20.53 13.20
C ASP A 299 1.02 -20.13 12.73
N CYS A 300 1.27 -18.83 12.64
CA CYS A 300 2.57 -18.24 12.34
C CYS A 300 2.83 -17.05 13.27
N GLU A 301 4.06 -16.87 13.67
CA GLU A 301 4.50 -15.61 14.25
C GLU A 301 4.54 -14.53 13.17
N ASP A 302 4.25 -13.32 13.60
CA ASP A 302 4.40 -12.13 12.77
C ASP A 302 5.71 -11.38 13.08
N ARG A 303 5.96 -10.30 12.34
CA ARG A 303 7.11 -9.43 12.55
C ARG A 303 7.21 -8.89 13.98
N TYR A 304 6.07 -8.59 14.60
CA TYR A 304 6.04 -8.00 15.93
C TYR A 304 6.46 -9.01 17.01
N ASP A 305 6.08 -10.29 16.87
CA ASP A 305 6.60 -11.36 17.72
C ASP A 305 8.12 -11.47 17.67
N TYR A 306 8.68 -11.35 16.46
CA TYR A 306 10.12 -11.37 16.24
C TYR A 306 10.81 -10.16 16.88
N LEU A 307 10.27 -8.95 16.70
CA LEU A 307 10.85 -7.73 17.28
C LEU A 307 10.82 -7.76 18.80
N GLU A 308 9.71 -8.18 19.41
CA GLU A 308 9.61 -8.36 20.87
C GLU A 308 10.65 -9.35 21.39
N LYS A 309 10.86 -10.47 20.69
CA LYS A 309 11.92 -11.43 21.04
C LYS A 309 13.31 -10.82 20.97
N LEU A 310 13.60 -10.01 19.94
CA LEU A 310 14.89 -9.34 19.80
C LEU A 310 15.18 -8.36 20.94
N ILE A 311 14.13 -7.63 21.40
CA ILE A 311 14.28 -6.67 22.49
C ILE A 311 14.47 -7.40 23.82
N HIS A 312 13.67 -8.42 24.08
CA HIS A 312 13.73 -9.17 25.36
C HIS A 312 14.92 -10.11 25.47
N PHE A 313 15.36 -10.71 24.35
CA PHE A 313 16.38 -11.76 24.33
C PHE A 313 17.49 -11.49 23.29
N PRO A 314 18.22 -10.38 23.37
CA PRO A 314 19.18 -9.96 22.35
C PRO A 314 20.36 -10.92 22.16
N GLU A 315 20.66 -11.78 23.15
CA GLU A 315 21.81 -12.70 23.14
C GLU A 315 21.48 -14.13 22.65
N MET A 316 20.22 -14.41 22.27
CA MET A 316 19.80 -15.78 21.93
C MET A 316 20.07 -16.22 20.48
N GLY A 317 20.85 -15.46 19.70
CA GLY A 317 21.15 -15.82 18.30
C GLY A 317 19.95 -15.75 17.35
N ILE A 318 18.80 -15.22 17.81
CA ILE A 318 17.56 -15.11 17.03
C ILE A 318 17.77 -14.26 15.79
N ARG A 319 18.50 -13.14 15.93
CA ARG A 319 18.83 -12.24 14.83
C ARG A 319 19.67 -12.93 13.76
N GLU A 320 20.71 -13.63 14.16
CA GLU A 320 21.63 -14.33 13.26
C GLU A 320 20.91 -15.42 12.48
N SER A 321 20.06 -16.18 13.14
CA SER A 321 19.21 -17.20 12.51
C SER A 321 18.26 -16.58 11.48
N TYR A 322 17.55 -15.52 11.85
CA TYR A 322 16.67 -14.79 10.92
C TYR A 322 17.44 -14.27 9.70
N LEU A 323 18.52 -13.51 9.91
CA LEU A 323 19.31 -12.95 8.82
C LEU A 323 19.85 -14.03 7.87
N LYS A 324 20.24 -15.18 8.40
CA LYS A 324 20.70 -16.31 7.60
C LYS A 324 19.56 -16.91 6.76
N LYS A 325 18.42 -17.23 7.39
CA LYS A 325 17.26 -17.83 6.71
C LYS A 325 16.59 -16.89 5.70
N GLN A 326 16.78 -15.57 5.83
CA GLN A 326 16.26 -14.59 4.89
C GLN A 326 17.24 -14.20 3.78
N SER A 327 18.43 -14.80 3.72
CA SER A 327 19.50 -14.42 2.79
C SER A 327 19.40 -15.09 1.42
N ALA A 328 20.11 -14.51 0.44
CA ALA A 328 20.28 -15.12 -0.89
C ALA A 328 21.00 -16.48 -0.83
N GLY A 329 21.93 -16.66 0.15
CA GLY A 329 22.60 -17.93 0.36
C GLY A 329 21.64 -19.04 0.73
N PHE A 330 20.73 -18.77 1.67
CA PHE A 330 19.71 -19.74 2.10
C PHE A 330 18.74 -20.11 0.98
N VAL A 331 18.36 -19.14 0.13
CA VAL A 331 17.58 -19.44 -1.08
C VAL A 331 18.33 -20.37 -2.00
N GLY A 332 19.66 -20.16 -2.19
CA GLY A 332 20.50 -21.04 -2.97
C GLY A 332 20.61 -22.45 -2.39
N GLU A 333 20.71 -22.58 -1.06
CA GLU A 333 20.71 -23.88 -0.36
C GLU A 333 19.37 -24.61 -0.56
N MET A 334 18.23 -23.91 -0.44
CA MET A 334 16.90 -24.49 -0.73
C MET A 334 16.75 -24.94 -2.19
N GLU A 335 17.25 -24.17 -3.16
CA GLU A 335 17.22 -24.58 -4.58
C GLU A 335 18.11 -25.81 -4.82
N GLY A 336 19.29 -25.88 -4.20
CA GLY A 336 20.15 -27.05 -4.26
C GLY A 336 19.47 -28.29 -3.67
N PHE A 337 18.82 -28.16 -2.52
CA PHE A 337 18.04 -29.22 -1.91
C PHE A 337 16.89 -29.69 -2.81
N LEU A 338 16.11 -28.74 -3.38
CA LEU A 338 14.99 -29.08 -4.27
C LEU A 338 15.45 -29.88 -5.49
N ALA A 339 16.61 -29.59 -6.07
CA ALA A 339 17.16 -30.35 -7.19
C ALA A 339 17.49 -31.80 -6.83
N VAL A 340 17.97 -32.04 -5.60
CA VAL A 340 18.23 -33.42 -5.10
C VAL A 340 16.95 -34.10 -4.64
N LEU A 341 16.05 -33.34 -4.01
CA LEU A 341 14.77 -33.85 -3.52
C LEU A 341 13.92 -34.48 -4.64
N GLU A 342 14.00 -33.93 -5.85
CA GLU A 342 13.24 -34.41 -7.01
C GLU A 342 13.44 -35.92 -7.21
N ASP A 343 14.65 -36.44 -7.01
CA ASP A 343 14.97 -37.86 -7.13
C ASP A 343 14.56 -38.69 -5.88
N GLN A 344 14.48 -38.06 -4.71
CA GLN A 344 14.24 -38.75 -3.43
C GLN A 344 12.78 -38.74 -3.00
N LEU A 345 11.97 -37.86 -3.58
CA LEU A 345 10.57 -37.65 -3.18
C LEU A 345 9.64 -38.73 -3.72
N MET A 346 10.05 -39.50 -4.73
CA MET A 346 9.19 -40.41 -5.46
C MET A 346 9.56 -41.88 -5.23
N ASP A 347 8.56 -42.73 -4.99
CA ASP A 347 8.63 -44.18 -4.95
C ASP A 347 7.68 -44.74 -6.02
N PHE A 348 8.16 -44.73 -7.29
CA PHE A 348 7.36 -45.16 -8.42
C PHE A 348 6.98 -46.64 -8.32
N LYS A 349 5.73 -46.94 -8.68
CA LYS A 349 5.18 -48.31 -8.73
C LYS A 349 4.33 -48.44 -9.99
N PRO A 350 4.39 -49.63 -10.66
CA PRO A 350 3.57 -49.82 -11.83
C PRO A 350 2.07 -49.69 -11.51
N VAL A 351 1.33 -49.09 -12.44
CA VAL A 351 -0.10 -48.80 -12.28
C VAL A 351 -0.90 -49.56 -13.33
N LYS A 352 -2.02 -50.11 -12.88
CA LYS A 352 -3.02 -50.72 -13.76
C LYS A 352 -4.35 -49.98 -13.59
N ILE A 353 -4.85 -49.45 -14.71
CA ILE A 353 -6.17 -48.84 -14.86
C ILE A 353 -7.00 -49.78 -15.75
N ARG A 354 -7.74 -50.70 -15.15
CA ARG A 354 -8.45 -51.79 -15.83
C ARG A 354 -7.54 -52.58 -16.77
N THR A 355 -7.60 -52.31 -18.08
CA THR A 355 -6.80 -52.95 -19.14
C THR A 355 -5.54 -52.17 -19.51
N LEU A 356 -5.44 -50.92 -19.14
CA LEU A 356 -4.25 -50.10 -19.37
C LEU A 356 -3.24 -50.36 -18.25
N GLU A 357 -2.06 -50.84 -18.60
CA GLU A 357 -0.93 -51.04 -17.67
C GLU A 357 0.21 -50.10 -18.03
N LYS A 358 0.79 -49.48 -17.03
CA LYS A 358 1.98 -48.63 -17.16
C LYS A 358 3.06 -49.13 -16.22
N THR A 359 4.25 -49.30 -16.78
CA THR A 359 5.43 -49.69 -16.02
C THR A 359 5.99 -48.51 -15.21
N GLU A 360 6.85 -48.83 -14.27
CA GLU A 360 7.59 -47.82 -13.50
C GLU A 360 8.40 -46.89 -14.42
N GLU A 361 9.11 -47.45 -15.42
CA GLU A 361 9.91 -46.69 -16.38
C GLU A 361 9.07 -45.69 -17.21
N GLU A 362 7.84 -46.12 -17.61
CA GLU A 362 6.93 -45.21 -18.34
C GLU A 362 6.43 -44.09 -17.44
N LEU A 363 6.14 -44.35 -16.17
CA LEU A 363 5.74 -43.32 -15.20
C LEU A 363 6.87 -42.36 -14.91
N ILE A 364 8.10 -42.84 -14.73
CA ILE A 364 9.31 -42.04 -14.60
C ILE A 364 9.48 -41.13 -15.82
N HIS A 365 9.30 -41.67 -17.03
CA HIS A 365 9.39 -40.86 -18.24
C HIS A 365 8.31 -39.78 -18.31
N LEU A 366 7.06 -40.08 -17.97
CA LEU A 366 5.98 -39.10 -17.92
C LEU A 366 6.30 -37.98 -16.91
N PHE A 367 6.72 -38.37 -15.70
CA PHE A 367 6.97 -37.46 -14.60
C PHE A 367 8.17 -36.51 -14.84
N TYR A 368 9.32 -37.07 -15.25
CA TYR A 368 10.55 -36.27 -15.37
C TYR A 368 10.77 -35.61 -16.73
N PHE A 369 10.13 -36.12 -17.81
CA PHE A 369 10.37 -35.58 -19.14
C PHE A 369 9.12 -34.93 -19.76
N LYS A 370 7.97 -35.60 -19.71
CA LYS A 370 6.78 -35.03 -20.35
C LYS A 370 6.18 -33.87 -19.55
N PHE A 371 6.10 -34.02 -18.24
CA PHE A 371 5.50 -33.04 -17.33
C PHE A 371 6.50 -32.26 -16.49
N GLN A 372 7.75 -32.17 -16.91
CA GLN A 372 8.84 -31.50 -16.18
C GLN A 372 8.54 -30.06 -15.80
N ASP A 373 7.75 -29.36 -16.62
CA ASP A 373 7.40 -27.94 -16.39
C ASP A 373 6.32 -27.75 -15.31
N ILE A 374 5.68 -28.85 -14.87
CA ILE A 374 4.69 -28.81 -13.80
C ILE A 374 5.42 -28.90 -12.45
N PRO A 375 5.03 -28.10 -11.46
CA PRO A 375 5.60 -28.19 -10.12
C PRO A 375 5.50 -29.60 -9.54
N ILE A 376 6.56 -30.01 -8.82
CA ILE A 376 6.79 -31.41 -8.46
C ILE A 376 5.61 -32.08 -7.72
N LEU A 377 4.95 -31.40 -6.77
CA LEU A 377 3.81 -31.93 -6.03
C LEU A 377 2.47 -31.91 -6.79
N ALA A 378 2.41 -31.19 -7.90
CA ALA A 378 1.26 -31.18 -8.82
C ALA A 378 1.48 -32.11 -10.04
N ARG A 379 2.72 -32.55 -10.26
CA ARG A 379 3.13 -33.26 -11.46
C ARG A 379 2.48 -34.65 -11.57
N MET A 380 2.34 -35.34 -10.45
CA MET A 380 1.73 -36.66 -10.44
C MET A 380 0.22 -36.64 -10.73
N ASP A 381 -0.47 -35.57 -10.31
CA ASP A 381 -1.88 -35.35 -10.66
C ASP A 381 -2.04 -35.22 -12.19
N ALA A 382 -1.14 -34.48 -12.85
CA ALA A 382 -1.12 -34.37 -14.32
C ALA A 382 -0.79 -35.70 -15.01
N VAL A 383 0.12 -36.51 -14.45
CA VAL A 383 0.39 -37.87 -14.95
C VAL A 383 -0.84 -38.73 -14.85
N MET A 384 -1.53 -38.67 -13.72
CA MET A 384 -2.77 -39.44 -13.49
C MET A 384 -3.88 -39.02 -14.46
N GLU A 385 -4.14 -37.73 -14.58
CA GLU A 385 -5.13 -37.18 -15.52
C GLU A 385 -4.84 -37.61 -16.97
N TYR A 386 -3.56 -37.52 -17.38
CA TYR A 386 -3.14 -37.98 -18.69
C TYR A 386 -3.44 -39.46 -18.93
N LEU A 387 -3.21 -40.32 -17.94
CA LEU A 387 -3.46 -41.76 -18.08
C LEU A 387 -4.95 -42.14 -18.04
N VAL A 388 -5.75 -41.38 -17.27
CA VAL A 388 -7.20 -41.49 -17.27
C VAL A 388 -7.76 -41.11 -18.63
N ASP A 389 -7.34 -39.97 -19.19
CA ASP A 389 -7.73 -39.52 -20.53
C ASP A 389 -7.28 -40.53 -21.63
N GLU A 390 -6.05 -41.06 -21.54
CA GLU A 390 -5.54 -42.08 -22.44
C GLU A 390 -6.46 -43.32 -22.43
N TYR A 391 -6.89 -43.80 -21.24
CA TYR A 391 -7.81 -44.91 -21.10
C TYR A 391 -9.19 -44.59 -21.70
N GLU A 392 -9.78 -43.46 -21.33
CA GLU A 392 -11.10 -43.05 -21.80
C GLU A 392 -11.15 -42.88 -23.33
N THR A 393 -10.09 -42.29 -23.90
CA THR A 393 -9.93 -42.11 -25.35
C THR A 393 -9.78 -43.45 -26.08
N LEU A 394 -8.89 -44.34 -25.60
CA LEU A 394 -8.63 -45.62 -26.26
C LEU A 394 -9.83 -46.57 -26.23
N TYR A 395 -10.59 -46.55 -25.15
CA TYR A 395 -11.71 -47.47 -24.96
C TYR A 395 -13.08 -46.83 -25.15
N ASN A 396 -13.13 -45.52 -25.49
CA ASN A 396 -14.34 -44.73 -25.68
C ASN A 396 -15.33 -44.92 -24.51
N ARG A 397 -14.84 -44.92 -23.29
CA ARG A 397 -15.58 -45.15 -22.07
C ARG A 397 -15.02 -44.40 -20.88
N ASN A 398 -15.84 -43.55 -20.27
CA ASN A 398 -15.46 -42.79 -19.08
C ASN A 398 -15.35 -43.69 -17.85
N LEU A 399 -14.40 -43.38 -16.97
CA LEU A 399 -14.26 -44.00 -15.66
C LEU A 399 -15.26 -43.39 -14.68
N PRO A 400 -15.87 -44.18 -13.78
CA PRO A 400 -16.64 -43.67 -12.67
C PRO A 400 -15.78 -42.82 -11.74
N GLU A 401 -16.40 -41.81 -11.10
CA GLU A 401 -15.67 -40.87 -10.21
C GLU A 401 -14.98 -41.56 -9.02
N ASP A 402 -15.61 -42.59 -8.47
CA ASP A 402 -15.06 -43.41 -7.38
C ASP A 402 -13.80 -44.18 -7.82
N GLU A 403 -13.76 -44.71 -9.05
CA GLU A 403 -12.55 -45.35 -9.60
C GLU A 403 -11.44 -44.33 -9.87
N VAL A 404 -11.77 -43.14 -10.36
CA VAL A 404 -10.80 -42.04 -10.56
C VAL A 404 -10.17 -41.64 -9.23
N GLU A 405 -10.96 -41.57 -8.16
CA GLU A 405 -10.44 -41.22 -6.82
C GLU A 405 -9.53 -42.32 -6.25
N GLU A 406 -9.88 -43.62 -6.46
CA GLU A 406 -8.99 -44.72 -6.08
C GLU A 406 -7.66 -44.68 -6.84
N ILE A 407 -7.70 -44.33 -8.12
CA ILE A 407 -6.49 -44.12 -8.94
C ILE A 407 -5.67 -42.97 -8.38
N ARG A 408 -6.31 -41.83 -8.08
CA ARG A 408 -5.64 -40.66 -7.49
C ARG A 408 -4.94 -41.02 -6.18
N GLU A 409 -5.56 -41.75 -5.29
CA GLU A 409 -4.92 -42.23 -4.08
C GLU A 409 -3.69 -43.11 -4.36
N LYS A 410 -3.73 -44.02 -5.36
CA LYS A 410 -2.57 -44.84 -5.73
C LYS A 410 -1.39 -43.98 -6.18
N PHE A 411 -1.65 -42.94 -7.01
CA PHE A 411 -0.62 -42.00 -7.46
C PHE A 411 -0.08 -41.16 -6.33
N ASN A 412 -0.94 -40.68 -5.43
CA ASN A 412 -0.53 -39.91 -4.26
C ASN A 412 0.38 -40.69 -3.31
N ARG A 413 0.19 -42.01 -3.20
CA ARG A 413 1.04 -42.90 -2.38
C ARG A 413 2.44 -43.13 -2.95
N MET A 414 2.71 -42.67 -4.18
CA MET A 414 4.06 -42.69 -4.76
C MET A 414 4.93 -41.56 -4.26
N TYR A 415 4.34 -40.51 -3.65
CA TYR A 415 5.13 -39.51 -2.91
C TYR A 415 5.55 -40.08 -1.55
N VAL A 416 6.81 -39.96 -1.21
CA VAL A 416 7.32 -40.25 0.15
C VAL A 416 6.61 -39.36 1.17
N THR A 417 6.40 -38.11 0.80
CA THR A 417 5.56 -37.16 1.53
C THR A 417 5.10 -36.02 0.63
N ARG A 418 3.89 -35.49 0.87
CA ARG A 418 3.38 -34.25 0.25
C ARG A 418 3.27 -33.11 1.28
N ASP A 419 3.63 -33.38 2.54
CA ASP A 419 3.56 -32.43 3.63
C ASP A 419 4.75 -31.47 3.58
N ILE A 420 4.50 -30.21 3.15
CA ILE A 420 5.53 -29.16 3.03
C ILE A 420 6.29 -28.94 4.35
N TYR A 421 5.59 -29.03 5.49
CA TYR A 421 6.23 -28.91 6.80
C TYR A 421 7.28 -29.99 7.04
N LYS A 422 6.99 -31.24 6.64
CA LYS A 422 7.95 -32.35 6.73
C LYS A 422 9.10 -32.20 5.73
N ILE A 423 8.80 -31.69 4.53
CA ILE A 423 9.83 -31.45 3.50
C ILE A 423 10.76 -30.34 3.94
N TYR A 424 10.23 -29.28 4.56
CA TYR A 424 11.05 -28.22 5.13
C TYR A 424 11.94 -28.74 6.28
N ASN A 425 11.42 -29.59 7.15
CA ASN A 425 12.21 -30.27 8.17
C ASN A 425 13.33 -31.14 7.58
N TRP A 426 13.04 -31.82 6.48
CA TRP A 426 14.05 -32.61 5.75
C TRP A 426 15.17 -31.72 5.22
N PHE A 427 14.81 -30.59 4.62
CA PHE A 427 15.79 -29.59 4.21
C PHE A 427 16.66 -29.09 5.38
N LEU A 428 16.05 -28.74 6.53
CA LEU A 428 16.76 -28.28 7.70
C LEU A 428 17.75 -29.33 8.23
N GLU A 429 17.32 -30.58 8.30
CA GLU A 429 18.13 -31.71 8.74
C GLU A 429 19.33 -31.95 7.79
N ASP A 430 19.09 -31.99 6.49
CA ASP A 430 20.11 -32.18 5.46
C ASP A 430 21.15 -31.06 5.42
N SER A 431 20.73 -29.84 5.64
CA SER A 431 21.56 -28.64 5.67
C SER A 431 22.18 -28.34 7.04
N GLY A 432 21.92 -29.17 8.05
CA GLY A 432 22.51 -29.04 9.39
C GLY A 432 21.93 -27.89 10.23
N TYR A 433 20.70 -27.48 9.95
CA TYR A 433 19.94 -26.52 10.76
C TYR A 433 19.14 -27.21 11.86
N GLU A 434 18.74 -26.42 12.85
CA GLU A 434 17.78 -26.89 13.86
C GLU A 434 16.42 -27.19 13.21
N THR A 435 15.90 -28.39 13.47
CA THR A 435 14.64 -28.85 12.88
C THR A 435 13.44 -28.35 13.68
N LEU A 436 12.31 -28.12 13.01
CA LEU A 436 11.05 -27.81 13.65
C LEU A 436 10.53 -29.06 14.42
N ALA A 437 9.70 -28.82 15.43
CA ALA A 437 9.10 -29.89 16.22
C ALA A 437 8.24 -30.83 15.36
N LYS A 438 8.37 -32.15 15.55
CA LYS A 438 7.55 -33.17 14.86
C LYS A 438 6.20 -33.34 15.59
N ILE A 439 5.27 -32.44 15.30
CA ILE A 439 3.97 -32.30 15.97
C ILE A 439 2.80 -32.36 14.97
N PRO A 440 1.58 -32.70 15.43
CA PRO A 440 0.38 -32.66 14.59
C PRO A 440 0.07 -31.26 14.09
N TYR A 441 -0.69 -31.15 12.98
CA TYR A 441 -1.03 -29.91 12.30
C TYR A 441 -1.58 -28.83 13.26
N GLU A 442 -2.47 -29.20 14.16
CA GLU A 442 -3.19 -28.29 15.08
C GLU A 442 -2.25 -27.54 16.02
N ASN A 443 -1.06 -28.08 16.24
CA ASN A 443 -0.05 -27.50 17.13
C ASN A 443 1.13 -26.88 16.36
N ARG A 444 1.14 -26.94 15.04
CA ARG A 444 2.21 -26.36 14.23
C ARG A 444 2.11 -24.84 14.23
N LYS A 445 3.02 -24.18 14.90
CA LYS A 445 3.25 -22.76 14.85
C LYS A 445 4.65 -22.49 14.31
N LEU A 446 4.75 -21.73 13.21
CA LEU A 446 6.05 -21.30 12.68
C LEU A 446 6.57 -20.10 13.43
N GLN A 447 7.87 -20.11 13.72
CA GLN A 447 8.59 -18.90 14.11
C GLN A 447 8.73 -18.00 12.89
N TYR A 448 8.80 -16.67 13.10
CA TYR A 448 8.82 -15.69 12.01
C TYR A 448 9.93 -15.95 10.99
N GLU A 449 11.11 -16.40 11.45
CA GLU A 449 12.24 -16.73 10.58
C GLU A 449 11.97 -17.86 9.58
N ASP A 450 11.03 -18.75 9.88
CA ASP A 450 10.67 -19.91 9.04
C ASP A 450 9.44 -19.68 8.15
N VAL A 451 8.66 -18.60 8.39
CA VAL A 451 7.42 -18.32 7.65
C VAL A 451 7.69 -18.18 6.15
N PHE A 452 8.61 -17.33 5.76
CA PHE A 452 8.90 -17.07 4.35
C PHE A 452 9.69 -18.19 3.66
N PRO A 453 10.63 -18.90 4.33
CA PRO A 453 11.20 -20.11 3.80
C PRO A 453 10.17 -21.19 3.46
N VAL A 454 9.24 -21.47 4.37
CA VAL A 454 8.16 -22.46 4.11
C VAL A 454 7.22 -21.99 3.00
N LEU A 455 6.89 -20.69 2.95
CA LEU A 455 6.10 -20.10 1.89
C LEU A 455 6.81 -20.22 0.53
N TYR A 456 8.10 -19.94 0.47
CA TYR A 456 8.92 -20.11 -0.73
C TYR A 456 8.89 -21.55 -1.22
N LEU A 457 9.15 -22.51 -0.32
CA LEU A 457 9.12 -23.93 -0.61
C LEU A 457 7.75 -24.38 -1.14
N LYS A 458 6.65 -23.92 -0.51
CA LYS A 458 5.28 -24.16 -0.99
C LYS A 458 5.13 -23.79 -2.47
N TYR A 459 5.53 -22.57 -2.83
CA TYR A 459 5.37 -22.08 -4.20
C TYR A 459 6.28 -22.80 -5.21
N ARG A 460 7.47 -23.19 -4.78
CA ARG A 460 8.37 -23.98 -5.63
C ARG A 460 7.84 -25.37 -5.91
N MET A 461 7.18 -25.98 -4.93
CA MET A 461 6.74 -27.37 -5.01
C MET A 461 5.31 -27.57 -5.54
N LEU A 462 4.38 -26.68 -5.20
CA LEU A 462 2.98 -26.77 -5.64
C LEU A 462 2.68 -25.92 -6.87
N GLY A 463 3.56 -24.98 -7.18
CA GLY A 463 3.22 -23.88 -8.08
C GLY A 463 2.31 -22.88 -7.39
N GLY A 464 2.59 -21.61 -7.50
CA GLY A 464 1.71 -20.57 -6.98
C GLY A 464 0.62 -20.23 -7.98
N THR A 465 -0.60 -20.03 -7.50
CA THR A 465 -1.55 -19.21 -8.21
C THR A 465 -0.95 -17.82 -8.30
N ARG A 466 -0.31 -17.51 -9.43
CA ARG A 466 0.10 -16.13 -9.67
C ARG A 466 -1.14 -15.26 -9.57
N HIS A 467 -1.11 -14.25 -8.74
CA HIS A 467 -2.20 -13.29 -8.60
C HIS A 467 -2.33 -12.43 -9.88
N LYS A 468 -2.70 -13.10 -11.00
CA LYS A 468 -2.78 -12.47 -12.34
C LYS A 468 -3.83 -11.37 -12.43
N HIS A 469 -4.81 -11.36 -11.53
CA HIS A 469 -5.81 -10.29 -11.44
C HIS A 469 -5.18 -8.99 -10.92
N ILE A 470 -4.12 -9.06 -10.10
CA ILE A 470 -3.39 -7.88 -9.66
C ILE A 470 -2.51 -7.37 -10.81
N LYS A 471 -2.78 -6.16 -11.27
CA LYS A 471 -2.06 -5.49 -12.35
C LYS A 471 -1.04 -4.46 -11.84
N HIS A 472 -1.20 -4.01 -10.59
CA HIS A 472 -0.27 -3.11 -9.94
C HIS A 472 -0.10 -3.46 -8.45
N LEU A 473 1.15 -3.65 -8.04
CA LEU A 473 1.52 -3.92 -6.64
C LEU A 473 2.24 -2.69 -6.08
N VAL A 474 1.80 -2.24 -4.92
CA VAL A 474 2.48 -1.18 -4.15
C VAL A 474 3.06 -1.82 -2.90
N ILE A 475 4.34 -1.58 -2.64
CA ILE A 475 5.05 -2.08 -1.46
C ILE A 475 5.53 -0.86 -0.69
N ASP A 476 4.96 -0.63 0.48
CA ASP A 476 5.41 0.44 1.39
C ASP A 476 6.42 -0.11 2.40
N GLU A 477 7.22 0.79 2.98
CA GLU A 477 8.28 0.47 3.93
C GLU A 477 9.25 -0.61 3.41
N MET A 478 9.71 -0.44 2.17
CA MET A 478 10.54 -1.40 1.42
C MET A 478 11.71 -1.96 2.20
N GLN A 479 12.29 -1.18 3.12
CA GLN A 479 13.47 -1.53 3.90
C GLN A 479 13.24 -2.62 4.95
N ASP A 480 11.99 -2.92 5.23
CA ASP A 480 11.61 -3.95 6.22
C ASP A 480 11.42 -5.33 5.60
N TYR A 481 11.56 -5.44 4.27
CA TYR A 481 11.44 -6.71 3.56
C TYR A 481 12.81 -7.31 3.27
N SER A 482 12.94 -8.60 3.56
CA SER A 482 14.16 -9.38 3.30
C SER A 482 14.35 -9.73 1.83
N TYR A 483 15.54 -10.23 1.49
CA TYR A 483 15.83 -10.77 0.16
C TYR A 483 14.85 -11.88 -0.22
N LEU A 484 14.62 -12.84 0.67
CA LEU A 484 13.70 -13.96 0.43
C LEU A 484 12.27 -13.50 0.23
N GLN A 485 11.81 -12.52 1.01
CA GLN A 485 10.47 -11.94 0.84
C GLN A 485 10.29 -11.31 -0.55
N TYR A 486 11.28 -10.58 -1.05
CA TYR A 486 11.23 -10.05 -2.42
C TYR A 486 11.31 -11.14 -3.49
N VAL A 487 12.04 -12.22 -3.26
CA VAL A 487 12.04 -13.38 -4.17
C VAL A 487 10.63 -13.99 -4.24
N VAL A 488 9.97 -14.19 -3.10
CA VAL A 488 8.58 -14.68 -3.05
C VAL A 488 7.64 -13.72 -3.80
N LEU A 489 7.72 -12.43 -3.54
CA LEU A 489 6.89 -11.42 -4.23
C LEU A 489 7.11 -11.43 -5.75
N SER A 490 8.35 -11.61 -6.20
CA SER A 490 8.66 -11.67 -7.64
C SER A 490 8.06 -12.88 -8.36
N GLN A 491 7.87 -13.98 -7.63
CA GLN A 491 7.23 -15.19 -8.15
C GLN A 491 5.70 -15.07 -8.19
N LEU A 492 5.11 -14.41 -7.19
CA LEU A 492 3.66 -14.26 -7.07
C LEU A 492 3.07 -13.20 -7.99
N PHE A 493 3.81 -12.10 -8.18
CA PHE A 493 3.31 -10.92 -8.88
C PHE A 493 4.19 -10.62 -10.09
N SER A 494 3.65 -10.78 -11.30
CA SER A 494 4.32 -10.43 -12.55
C SER A 494 3.92 -9.04 -13.07
N CYS A 495 3.14 -8.30 -12.29
CA CYS A 495 2.56 -7.00 -12.62
C CYS A 495 3.57 -5.83 -12.51
N ARG A 496 3.09 -4.62 -12.74
CA ARG A 496 3.84 -3.40 -12.44
C ARG A 496 3.95 -3.21 -10.93
N MET A 497 5.06 -2.62 -10.46
CA MET A 497 5.31 -2.41 -9.04
C MET A 497 5.75 -0.99 -8.75
N THR A 498 5.24 -0.44 -7.65
CA THR A 498 5.76 0.77 -7.01
C THR A 498 6.25 0.38 -5.63
N ILE A 499 7.56 0.50 -5.41
CA ILE A 499 8.23 0.10 -4.17
C ILE A 499 8.75 1.37 -3.52
N LEU A 500 8.31 1.66 -2.30
CA LEU A 500 8.67 2.89 -1.61
C LEU A 500 9.13 2.62 -0.18
N GLY A 501 10.02 3.46 0.31
CA GLY A 501 10.50 3.37 1.67
C GLY A 501 11.67 4.29 1.96
N ASP A 502 12.16 4.17 3.16
CA ASP A 502 13.31 4.91 3.67
C ASP A 502 14.30 3.93 4.30
N ARG A 503 15.42 3.70 3.63
CA ARG A 503 16.43 2.75 4.13
C ARG A 503 16.93 3.09 5.55
N ALA A 504 16.88 4.36 5.95
CA ALA A 504 17.29 4.79 7.28
C ALA A 504 16.28 4.37 8.36
N GLN A 505 15.02 4.10 7.99
CA GLN A 505 13.97 3.63 8.89
C GLN A 505 13.88 2.10 8.97
N THR A 506 14.91 1.35 8.56
CA THR A 506 14.94 -0.10 8.77
C THR A 506 14.81 -0.43 10.26
N LEU A 507 14.02 -1.46 10.59
CA LEU A 507 13.87 -1.89 11.99
C LEU A 507 15.12 -2.62 12.50
N ASP A 508 15.87 -3.25 11.61
CA ASP A 508 17.14 -3.90 11.94
C ASP A 508 18.27 -3.37 11.05
N SER A 509 19.21 -2.63 11.66
CA SER A 509 20.36 -2.04 10.97
C SER A 509 21.32 -3.05 10.36
N GLN A 510 21.23 -4.33 10.72
CA GLN A 510 22.02 -5.40 10.15
C GLN A 510 21.39 -6.04 8.90
N MET A 511 20.16 -5.70 8.58
CA MET A 511 19.54 -6.14 7.33
C MET A 511 20.29 -5.61 6.12
N GLN A 512 20.36 -6.43 5.08
CA GLN A 512 20.98 -6.03 3.83
C GLN A 512 20.18 -4.89 3.17
N ASP A 513 20.90 -3.86 2.70
CA ASP A 513 20.26 -2.75 1.97
C ASP A 513 19.51 -3.27 0.74
N VAL A 514 18.20 -3.04 0.75
CA VAL A 514 17.24 -3.47 -0.28
C VAL A 514 17.66 -3.01 -1.67
N LEU A 515 18.21 -1.81 -1.79
CA LEU A 515 18.63 -1.24 -3.07
C LEU A 515 19.79 -1.98 -3.73
N THR A 516 20.53 -2.81 -2.97
CA THR A 516 21.65 -3.60 -3.50
C THR A 516 21.21 -4.89 -4.17
N PHE A 517 20.07 -5.45 -3.77
CA PHE A 517 19.60 -6.74 -4.29
C PHE A 517 18.34 -6.67 -5.16
N LEU A 518 17.51 -5.63 -5.07
CA LEU A 518 16.33 -5.47 -5.95
C LEU A 518 16.67 -5.61 -7.44
N PRO A 519 17.78 -5.03 -7.97
CA PRO A 519 18.14 -5.23 -9.37
C PRO A 519 18.50 -6.69 -9.73
N LYS A 520 18.92 -7.50 -8.76
CA LYS A 520 19.20 -8.92 -8.96
C LYS A 520 17.92 -9.74 -9.10
N ILE A 521 16.85 -9.34 -8.39
CA ILE A 521 15.56 -10.03 -8.38
C ILE A 521 14.69 -9.60 -9.56
N PHE A 522 14.54 -8.29 -9.79
CA PHE A 522 13.62 -7.73 -10.80
C PHE A 522 14.29 -7.36 -12.13
N GLY A 523 15.62 -7.56 -12.25
CA GLY A 523 16.38 -7.26 -13.46
C GLY A 523 16.78 -5.79 -13.59
N ARG A 524 17.34 -5.42 -14.76
CA ARG A 524 17.92 -4.09 -15.03
C ARG A 524 16.87 -3.01 -15.34
N THR A 525 15.60 -3.34 -15.41
CA THR A 525 14.50 -2.42 -15.78
C THR A 525 13.92 -1.65 -14.62
N ILE A 526 14.64 -1.62 -13.50
CA ILE A 526 14.23 -0.85 -12.31
C ILE A 526 14.58 0.62 -12.52
N ARG A 527 13.59 1.50 -12.38
CA ARG A 527 13.78 2.95 -12.24
C ARG A 527 13.85 3.29 -10.76
N LYS A 528 14.95 3.90 -10.34
CA LYS A 528 15.12 4.42 -8.98
C LYS A 528 14.99 5.94 -8.98
N ILE A 529 14.15 6.47 -8.11
CA ILE A 529 14.03 7.91 -7.84
C ILE A 529 14.34 8.14 -6.37
N ILE A 530 15.10 9.20 -6.08
CA ILE A 530 15.50 9.58 -4.74
C ILE A 530 14.83 10.91 -4.40
N MET A 531 14.14 10.97 -3.27
CA MET A 531 13.52 12.16 -2.72
C MET A 531 14.32 12.61 -1.50
N ASN A 532 15.19 13.59 -1.70
CA ASN A 532 16.12 14.07 -0.64
C ASN A 532 15.54 15.18 0.23
N LYS A 533 14.40 15.78 -0.12
CA LYS A 533 13.80 16.89 0.60
C LYS A 533 12.75 16.40 1.59
N SER A 534 12.90 16.77 2.86
CA SER A 534 11.90 16.54 3.90
C SER A 534 11.04 17.79 4.08
N TYR A 535 9.72 17.59 4.07
CA TYR A 535 8.73 18.68 4.11
C TYR A 535 7.97 18.74 5.43
N ARG A 536 7.98 17.68 6.24
CA ARG A 536 7.03 17.52 7.34
C ARG A 536 7.56 17.95 8.70
N ASN A 537 8.74 17.49 9.05
CA ASN A 537 9.32 17.74 10.36
C ASN A 537 9.83 19.18 10.46
N THR A 538 9.90 19.73 11.67
CA THR A 538 10.65 20.96 11.91
C THR A 538 12.14 20.69 11.79
N ILE A 539 12.94 21.73 11.53
CA ILE A 539 14.40 21.61 11.40
C ILE A 539 14.99 20.96 12.65
N GLU A 540 14.53 21.35 13.84
CA GLU A 540 15.03 20.86 15.12
C GLU A 540 14.81 19.37 15.30
N ILE A 541 13.65 18.85 14.89
CA ILE A 541 13.34 17.42 14.91
C ILE A 541 14.18 16.67 13.86
N ALA A 542 14.29 17.22 12.67
CA ALA A 542 15.05 16.64 11.58
C ALA A 542 16.56 16.55 11.90
N GLU A 543 17.13 17.62 12.47
CA GLU A 543 18.52 17.63 12.96
C GLU A 543 18.75 16.61 14.09
N TYR A 544 17.75 16.45 14.98
CA TYR A 544 17.82 15.43 16.02
C TYR A 544 17.83 14.01 15.42
N ALA A 545 16.93 13.73 14.47
CA ALA A 545 16.85 12.45 13.78
C ALA A 545 18.16 12.13 13.02
N ALA A 546 18.77 13.12 12.38
CA ALA A 546 20.02 12.96 11.63
C ALA A 546 21.20 12.47 12.49
N LYS A 547 21.17 12.69 13.82
CA LYS A 547 22.21 12.17 14.73
C LYS A 547 22.31 10.64 14.70
N PHE A 548 21.22 9.94 14.40
CA PHE A 548 21.17 8.48 14.43
C PHE A 548 21.51 7.82 13.08
N THR A 549 21.33 8.54 11.96
CA THR A 549 21.54 7.97 10.61
C THR A 549 22.86 8.38 9.97
N GLY A 550 23.45 9.48 10.42
CA GLY A 550 24.66 10.04 9.80
C GLY A 550 24.44 10.56 8.38
N GLU A 551 23.21 10.68 7.91
CA GLU A 551 22.89 11.24 6.58
C GLU A 551 23.14 12.74 6.56
N LYS A 552 23.97 13.20 5.59
CA LYS A 552 24.38 14.62 5.48
C LYS A 552 23.75 15.35 4.30
N ASP A 553 23.11 14.61 3.38
CA ASP A 553 22.64 15.13 2.09
C ASP A 553 21.13 15.42 2.07
N LEU A 554 20.50 15.58 3.24
CA LEU A 554 19.07 15.89 3.34
C LEU A 554 18.83 17.40 3.26
N GLU A 555 17.91 17.78 2.39
CA GLU A 555 17.37 19.13 2.33
C GLU A 555 16.11 19.21 3.20
N TYR A 556 16.02 20.27 4.01
CA TYR A 556 14.85 20.49 4.86
C TYR A 556 14.09 21.72 4.39
N LEU A 557 12.76 21.65 4.45
CA LEU A 557 11.95 22.86 4.36
C LEU A 557 12.23 23.70 5.61
N GLU A 558 12.58 25.00 5.42
CA GLU A 558 12.84 25.94 6.53
C GLU A 558 11.58 26.18 7.38
N ARG A 559 11.26 25.20 8.24
CA ARG A 559 10.18 25.27 9.21
C ARG A 559 10.75 25.04 10.60
N HIS A 560 10.79 26.12 11.40
CA HIS A 560 11.27 26.08 12.77
C HIS A 560 10.16 25.72 13.75
N GLY A 561 10.52 25.01 14.81
CA GLY A 561 9.64 24.58 15.88
C GLY A 561 10.30 24.65 17.27
N LYS A 562 9.71 23.93 18.22
CA LYS A 562 10.28 23.81 19.57
C LYS A 562 11.55 22.93 19.51
N PRO A 563 12.64 23.29 20.21
CA PRO A 563 13.79 22.40 20.36
C PRO A 563 13.39 21.06 20.96
N VAL A 564 14.05 19.99 20.51
CA VAL A 564 13.81 18.64 21.06
C VAL A 564 14.16 18.63 22.54
N THR A 565 13.26 18.12 23.37
CA THR A 565 13.43 18.04 24.82
C THR A 565 13.90 16.65 25.20
N GLU A 566 15.13 16.55 25.75
CA GLU A 566 15.68 15.31 26.29
C GLU A 566 15.73 15.40 27.80
N LYS A 567 15.12 14.46 28.53
CA LYS A 567 15.10 14.40 29.99
C LYS A 567 15.24 12.97 30.52
N THR A 568 15.99 12.84 31.62
CA THR A 568 16.10 11.56 32.34
C THR A 568 15.36 11.71 33.68
N PHE A 569 14.60 10.72 34.06
CA PHE A 569 13.81 10.70 35.29
C PHE A 569 14.23 9.54 36.20
N ASP A 570 14.30 9.81 37.49
CA ASP A 570 14.65 8.81 38.49
C ASP A 570 13.42 8.05 39.02
N SER A 571 12.20 8.51 38.67
CA SER A 571 10.94 7.84 39.04
C SER A 571 9.88 7.95 37.95
N ASP A 572 9.05 6.92 37.84
CA ASP A 572 7.88 6.92 36.94
C ASP A 572 6.87 8.02 37.32
N GLU A 573 6.83 8.42 38.59
CA GLU A 573 5.92 9.47 39.04
C GLU A 573 6.30 10.84 38.47
N GLU A 574 7.59 11.19 38.49
CA GLU A 574 8.08 12.43 37.90
C GLU A 574 7.92 12.45 36.38
N LEU A 575 8.22 11.33 35.72
CA LEU A 575 8.04 11.17 34.28
C LEU A 575 6.59 11.38 33.88
N LEU A 576 5.64 10.72 34.57
CA LEU A 576 4.22 10.83 34.25
C LEU A 576 3.67 12.23 34.50
N ASN A 577 4.09 12.90 35.58
CA ASN A 577 3.68 14.28 35.86
C ASN A 577 4.14 15.24 34.76
N GLU A 578 5.39 15.10 34.30
CA GLU A 578 5.94 15.91 33.21
C GLU A 578 5.24 15.60 31.88
N LEU A 579 5.05 14.31 31.55
CA LEU A 579 4.37 13.89 30.33
C LEU A 579 2.94 14.42 30.26
N ILE A 580 2.17 14.26 31.31
CA ILE A 580 0.78 14.75 31.38
C ILE A 580 0.74 16.26 31.20
N ARG A 581 1.61 16.99 31.89
CA ARG A 581 1.68 18.45 31.78
C ARG A 581 1.92 18.91 30.35
N GLU A 582 2.91 18.30 29.67
CA GLU A 582 3.27 18.69 28.29
C GLU A 582 2.21 18.22 27.28
N ALA A 583 1.60 17.03 27.50
CA ALA A 583 0.52 16.53 26.64
C ALA A 583 -0.73 17.42 26.77
N ASP A 584 -1.17 17.78 27.97
CA ASP A 584 -2.33 18.68 28.20
C ASP A 584 -2.09 20.05 27.55
N ALA A 585 -0.89 20.62 27.74
CA ALA A 585 -0.52 21.90 27.11
C ALA A 585 -0.49 21.80 25.58
N GLY A 586 -0.16 20.63 25.03
CA GLY A 586 -0.17 20.35 23.62
C GLY A 586 -1.57 20.19 23.04
N MET A 587 -2.46 19.50 23.73
CA MET A 587 -3.83 19.25 23.25
C MET A 587 -4.67 20.53 23.09
N ASP A 588 -4.25 21.64 23.69
CA ASP A 588 -4.83 22.96 23.42
C ASP A 588 -4.47 23.50 22.01
N LYS A 589 -3.40 22.98 21.39
CA LYS A 589 -2.87 23.44 20.11
C LYS A 589 -3.00 22.38 19.01
N TYR A 590 -2.93 21.11 19.37
CA TYR A 590 -2.74 19.96 18.49
C TYR A 590 -3.88 18.96 18.66
N GLU A 591 -4.09 18.16 17.65
CA GLU A 591 -5.16 17.14 17.66
C GLU A 591 -4.67 15.78 18.15
N THR A 592 -3.35 15.51 18.03
CA THR A 592 -2.77 14.20 18.34
C THR A 592 -1.46 14.31 19.10
N ALA A 593 -1.30 13.38 20.03
CA ALA A 593 -0.04 13.11 20.70
C ALA A 593 0.21 11.59 20.75
N ALA A 594 1.46 11.17 20.70
CA ALA A 594 1.84 9.78 20.88
C ALA A 594 2.83 9.59 22.03
N VAL A 595 2.61 8.54 22.82
CA VAL A 595 3.60 8.02 23.77
C VAL A 595 4.12 6.70 23.19
N LEU A 596 5.39 6.69 22.81
CA LEU A 596 6.04 5.58 22.13
C LEU A 596 7.04 4.88 23.06
N THR A 597 6.86 3.57 23.21
CA THR A 597 7.68 2.70 24.08
C THR A 597 8.46 1.69 23.24
N GLU A 598 9.37 0.94 23.88
CA GLU A 598 10.10 -0.13 23.19
C GLU A 598 9.27 -1.40 23.01
N THR A 599 8.47 -1.78 24.01
CA THR A 599 7.70 -3.04 24.03
C THR A 599 6.22 -2.81 24.26
N MET A 600 5.37 -3.77 23.86
CA MET A 600 3.92 -3.70 24.10
C MET A 600 3.57 -3.79 25.60
N ASP A 601 4.33 -4.56 26.38
CA ASP A 601 4.12 -4.62 27.84
C ASP A 601 4.33 -3.24 28.51
N GLU A 602 5.32 -2.50 28.03
CA GLU A 602 5.55 -1.12 28.45
C GLU A 602 4.41 -0.20 28.00
N ALA A 603 3.94 -0.34 26.74
CA ALA A 603 2.82 0.43 26.23
C ALA A 603 1.54 0.19 27.04
N TYR A 604 1.20 -1.05 27.33
CA TYR A 604 0.04 -1.38 28.20
C TYR A 604 0.20 -0.84 29.62
N THR A 605 1.41 -0.88 30.16
CA THR A 605 1.71 -0.34 31.49
C THR A 605 1.54 1.17 31.51
N MET A 606 2.09 1.86 30.51
CA MET A 606 1.98 3.32 30.35
C MET A 606 0.51 3.74 30.16
N THR A 607 -0.25 3.02 29.35
CA THR A 607 -1.69 3.24 29.14
C THR A 607 -2.45 3.21 30.47
N ARG A 608 -2.21 2.19 31.31
CA ARG A 608 -2.86 2.09 32.63
C ARG A 608 -2.44 3.22 33.56
N MET A 609 -1.18 3.57 33.59
CA MET A 609 -0.65 4.64 34.45
C MET A 609 -1.24 6.00 34.09
N LEU A 610 -1.32 6.35 32.80
CA LEU A 610 -1.87 7.60 32.30
C LEU A 610 -3.40 7.66 32.53
N SER A 611 -4.13 6.59 32.22
CA SER A 611 -5.58 6.50 32.46
C SER A 611 -5.94 6.65 33.93
N ASN A 612 -5.17 6.03 34.84
CA ASN A 612 -5.38 6.15 36.28
C ASN A 612 -5.17 7.57 36.81
N ARG A 613 -4.45 8.41 36.08
CA ARG A 613 -4.23 9.83 36.42
C ARG A 613 -5.20 10.77 35.71
N GLY A 614 -6.18 10.23 34.98
CA GLY A 614 -7.25 10.97 34.34
C GLY A 614 -6.94 11.48 32.95
N LEU A 615 -5.79 11.14 32.33
CA LEU A 615 -5.51 11.43 30.93
C LEU A 615 -6.20 10.37 30.05
N PRO A 616 -7.17 10.74 29.20
CA PRO A 616 -7.75 9.80 28.27
C PRO A 616 -6.72 9.41 27.21
N VAL A 617 -6.46 8.11 27.08
CA VAL A 617 -5.49 7.57 26.13
C VAL A 617 -6.06 6.40 25.35
N ASN A 618 -5.71 6.32 24.07
CA ASN A 618 -6.00 5.20 23.18
C ASN A 618 -4.75 4.32 23.09
N CYS A 619 -4.89 3.01 23.26
CA CYS A 619 -3.80 2.08 23.05
C CYS A 619 -3.91 1.46 21.64
N ILE A 620 -2.87 1.59 20.83
CA ILE A 620 -2.77 0.90 19.56
C ILE A 620 -1.91 -0.35 19.75
N ASP A 621 -2.51 -1.49 19.47
CA ASP A 621 -1.92 -2.82 19.46
C ASP A 621 -2.18 -3.55 18.13
N ARG A 622 -1.89 -4.86 18.08
CA ARG A 622 -2.04 -5.68 16.87
C ARG A 622 -3.47 -5.82 16.36
N ASP A 623 -4.43 -5.77 17.28
CA ASP A 623 -5.86 -5.95 16.98
C ASP A 623 -6.54 -4.62 16.64
N SER A 624 -5.83 -3.52 16.81
CA SER A 624 -6.34 -2.18 16.51
C SER A 624 -6.46 -1.98 14.99
N SER A 625 -7.63 -1.50 14.57
CA SER A 625 -7.95 -1.25 13.15
C SER A 625 -8.24 0.21 12.83
N THR A 626 -8.37 1.07 13.85
CA THR A 626 -8.74 2.48 13.68
C THR A 626 -7.77 3.39 14.40
N PHE A 627 -7.60 4.59 13.83
CA PHE A 627 -6.82 5.68 14.41
C PHE A 627 -7.76 6.76 14.96
N GLU A 628 -7.59 7.12 16.25
CA GLU A 628 -8.40 8.14 16.90
C GLU A 628 -7.58 9.36 17.29
N LYS A 629 -8.21 10.54 17.29
CA LYS A 629 -7.61 11.80 17.78
C LYS A 629 -7.40 11.71 19.29
N GLY A 630 -6.43 12.44 19.81
CA GLY A 630 -6.09 12.47 21.22
C GLY A 630 -4.71 11.89 21.50
N VAL A 631 -4.53 11.35 22.71
CA VAL A 631 -3.26 10.76 23.13
C VAL A 631 -3.26 9.27 22.84
N THR A 632 -2.34 8.83 21.99
CA THR A 632 -2.14 7.42 21.62
C THR A 632 -0.93 6.86 22.35
N VAL A 633 -1.04 5.65 22.91
CA VAL A 633 0.09 4.91 23.47
C VAL A 633 0.35 3.68 22.61
N THR A 634 1.58 3.47 22.16
CA THR A 634 1.96 2.33 21.36
C THR A 634 3.47 2.13 21.35
N THR A 635 3.98 1.17 20.58
CA THR A 635 5.41 0.96 20.41
C THR A 635 5.96 1.74 19.21
N PHE A 636 7.27 1.98 19.19
CA PHE A 636 7.94 2.66 18.07
C PHE A 636 7.73 1.93 16.73
N TYR A 637 7.71 0.60 16.73
CA TYR A 637 7.53 -0.19 15.50
C TYR A 637 6.07 -0.22 15.02
N MET A 638 5.08 -0.18 15.93
CA MET A 638 3.67 -0.06 15.57
C MET A 638 3.31 1.36 15.11
N ALA A 639 4.00 2.38 15.62
CA ALA A 639 3.84 3.77 15.17
C ALA A 639 4.38 4.01 13.76
N LYS A 640 5.06 3.03 13.15
CA LYS A 640 5.61 3.16 11.81
C LYS A 640 4.49 3.34 10.78
N GLY A 641 4.64 4.34 9.90
CA GLY A 641 3.57 4.78 8.98
C GLY A 641 2.61 5.83 9.55
N LEU A 642 2.49 5.95 10.89
CA LEU A 642 1.66 6.96 11.55
C LEU A 642 2.45 8.27 11.78
N GLU A 643 1.73 9.35 12.04
CA GLU A 643 2.28 10.68 12.31
C GLU A 643 1.47 11.36 13.41
N PHE A 644 2.14 12.13 14.27
CA PHE A 644 1.53 12.79 15.42
C PHE A 644 2.07 14.21 15.56
N ASP A 645 1.23 15.12 16.01
CA ASP A 645 1.64 16.51 16.24
C ASP A 645 2.71 16.59 17.34
N GLN A 646 2.55 15.82 18.42
CA GLN A 646 3.52 15.66 19.49
C GLN A 646 3.93 14.20 19.65
N VAL A 647 5.19 13.93 19.94
CA VAL A 647 5.70 12.59 20.26
C VAL A 647 6.50 12.62 21.55
N PHE A 648 6.17 11.68 22.45
CA PHE A 648 6.90 11.38 23.68
C PHE A 648 7.52 9.99 23.51
N GLY A 649 8.81 9.91 23.21
CA GLY A 649 9.55 8.64 23.24
C GLY A 649 9.97 8.34 24.69
N VAL A 650 9.55 7.18 25.22
CA VAL A 650 9.86 6.76 26.59
C VAL A 650 10.72 5.49 26.53
N PHE A 651 11.96 5.60 26.93
CA PHE A 651 12.97 4.55 26.80
C PHE A 651 13.61 4.21 28.14
N PRO A 652 14.03 2.95 28.37
CA PRO A 652 14.85 2.62 29.52
C PRO A 652 16.24 3.23 29.39
N LYS A 653 16.85 3.60 30.51
CA LYS A 653 18.24 4.11 30.53
C LYS A 653 19.28 3.11 30.03
N LYS A 654 18.99 1.83 30.16
CA LYS A 654 19.83 0.75 29.62
C LYS A 654 19.50 0.52 28.16
N GLU A 655 20.36 0.99 27.29
CA GLU A 655 20.19 0.80 25.84
C GLU A 655 20.28 -0.67 25.43
N ASN A 656 19.46 -1.07 24.46
CA ASN A 656 19.54 -2.33 23.74
C ASN A 656 19.98 -2.08 22.28
N PRO A 657 20.29 -3.11 21.48
CA PRO A 657 20.73 -2.95 20.10
C PRO A 657 19.76 -2.22 19.18
N MET A 658 18.49 -2.04 19.58
CA MET A 658 17.46 -1.37 18.78
C MET A 658 17.15 0.05 19.26
N THR A 659 17.63 0.47 20.44
CA THR A 659 17.25 1.77 21.05
C THR A 659 17.59 2.95 20.15
N GLY A 660 18.74 2.96 19.48
CA GLY A 660 19.10 4.03 18.54
C GLY A 660 18.12 4.13 17.38
N GLN A 661 17.73 3.00 16.82
CA GLN A 661 16.77 2.93 15.73
C GLN A 661 15.35 3.31 16.21
N ALA A 662 14.97 2.89 17.40
CA ALA A 662 13.70 3.27 18.02
C ALA A 662 13.61 4.80 18.24
N LYS A 663 14.68 5.43 18.78
CA LYS A 663 14.77 6.89 18.93
C LYS A 663 14.64 7.62 17.58
N TYR A 664 15.29 7.09 16.52
CA TYR A 664 15.17 7.65 15.18
C TYR A 664 13.73 7.56 14.64
N ILE A 665 13.11 6.38 14.76
CA ILE A 665 11.72 6.19 14.30
C ILE A 665 10.78 7.13 15.08
N CYS A 666 10.90 7.22 16.40
CA CYS A 666 10.11 8.16 17.20
C CYS A 666 10.26 9.60 16.72
N ALA A 667 11.49 10.05 16.45
CA ALA A 667 11.74 11.39 15.95
C ALA A 667 11.04 11.63 14.60
N THR A 668 11.06 10.65 13.71
CA THR A 668 10.42 10.77 12.39
C THR A 668 8.88 10.73 12.43
N ARG A 669 8.27 10.37 13.57
CA ARG A 669 6.81 10.42 13.76
C ARG A 669 6.28 11.77 14.23
N ALA A 670 7.14 12.63 14.78
CA ALA A 670 6.78 13.93 15.31
C ALA A 670 6.69 14.99 14.21
N LEU A 671 5.56 15.72 14.14
CA LEU A 671 5.35 16.81 13.20
C LEU A 671 5.80 18.16 13.76
N HIS A 672 5.53 18.43 15.03
CA HIS A 672 5.69 19.74 15.65
C HIS A 672 6.56 19.73 16.92
N GLU A 673 6.37 18.76 17.81
CA GLU A 673 7.10 18.69 19.07
C GLU A 673 7.58 17.26 19.36
N LEU A 674 8.83 17.16 19.86
CA LEU A 674 9.45 15.88 20.21
C LEU A 674 10.05 15.97 21.62
N TYR A 675 9.68 14.99 22.42
CA TYR A 675 10.19 14.78 23.77
C TYR A 675 10.78 13.37 23.87
N MET A 676 12.01 13.27 24.33
CA MET A 676 12.72 12.02 24.50
C MET A 676 13.02 11.82 25.99
N TYR A 677 12.31 10.92 26.60
CA TYR A 677 12.37 10.64 28.03
C TYR A 677 13.05 9.33 28.31
N GLU A 678 14.02 9.37 29.23
CA GLU A 678 14.68 8.18 29.72
C GLU A 678 14.25 7.92 31.18
N ARG A 679 13.86 6.69 31.46
CA ARG A 679 13.50 6.24 32.80
C ARG A 679 14.58 5.34 33.41
N ALA A 680 14.82 5.48 34.73
CA ALA A 680 15.82 4.72 35.48
C ALA A 680 15.52 3.20 35.50
#